data_31834017ee934b0f1938d5803a49a745
#
_entry.id   31834017ee934b0f1938d5803a49a745
#
_cell.length_a   1.000
_cell.length_b   1.000
_cell.length_c   1.000
_cell.angle_alpha   90.00
_cell.angle_beta   90.00
_cell.angle_gamma   90.00
#
_symmetry.space_group_name_H-M   'P 1'
#
loop_
_entity.id
_entity.type
_entity.pdbx_description
1 polymer ?
#
loop_
_entity_poly.entity_id
_entity_poly.type
_entity_poly.pdbx_seq_one_letter_code
_entity_poly.pdbx_strand_id
1 'polypeptide(L)'
;MTRKLLAAALALAAGIATPVLAAGNGNGNGNGNNGGGNGKGNGHGDHGHPWVAPAHDHWAGHSGDLTNAQGCDPLDGAQCLLPFPNDWFTKDDPTSATGRRVDFTLPMMPRNVAGKPIEPQEWNRGDGFSAGAQILTFVPGMTKNEDLVPSGLPPVTDLGMNSGDNLGVVLLDEETGRRWPVWAELDQYVDESGLEPAGKVGSIQHDLMIHPAVNLADGHRYIVALRHLVTDDGRTLAQPSAAFKAYRDGTAPTTDPRRAHMENLFSTLAKAGVGRKDLYLAWDFTTASTKNVTGRLLAMRDDAFKQLGDTNLADGAVQGSAPAFTVDSVTNYTPSQDGKVARQVTGHFTVPCYLFPSCEPPTKCDQVSQGVFNDCPTPSQFLLDPTNPDAVPTQTPGQTYQANFICNVGRKAFSDEATYAGKMRPVEYGHGLFGGAGEVNSGPQKTMANDHAMVYCATDWTGMATADVPNAVVALNDLSRFPLLTDRVQQGELNFLYLARLMAHPQGFTANPAFQWADGKPFLDTREAFYDGNSQGGIYGGTVCAVSVDVRHCALGVPGMDYSILLPRSSDYVATKPLSAYDPTAFDPGDPTAQIGYSALLDNAYPDQSQRMVILDLIQMLWDRSDPNGYATHMTGGLPNTPTHQVLLQVAYGDHQVANITAETEARTIGAHGAEPPLVAARYGQYVDPLWGIPALDPAAPWAGSGITLFDSGPASYTRSVPETDGGGTHSGTNPPPAADVPNRSGEDPHEAPRRAYCGQLQKDAFLAVGGVVTLPCGGSPYFSWGWDGVTGL
;
A
#
# COMPACT_ATOMS: atom_id res chain seq x y z
N MET A 1 -19.48 -1.52 -27.15
CA MET A 1 -18.54 -1.65 -26.04
C MET A 1 -18.10 -0.31 -25.50
N THR A 2 -17.45 0.51 -26.26
CA THR A 2 -16.98 1.86 -25.90
C THR A 2 -18.05 2.76 -25.25
N ARG A 3 -19.29 2.73 -25.71
CA ARG A 3 -20.39 3.55 -25.13
C ARG A 3 -20.80 3.11 -23.71
N LYS A 4 -20.69 1.84 -23.37
CA LYS A 4 -21.04 1.32 -22.04
C LYS A 4 -19.94 1.59 -21.00
N LEU A 5 -18.69 1.46 -21.39
CA LEU A 5 -17.55 1.88 -20.57
C LEU A 5 -17.59 3.38 -20.27
N LEU A 6 -17.97 4.17 -21.28
CA LEU A 6 -18.13 5.59 -21.15
C LEU A 6 -19.25 5.97 -20.18
N ALA A 7 -20.36 5.30 -20.26
CA ALA A 7 -21.48 5.53 -19.35
C ALA A 7 -21.12 5.20 -17.90
N ALA A 8 -20.35 4.13 -17.71
CA ALA A 8 -19.82 3.74 -16.41
C ALA A 8 -18.83 4.76 -15.82
N ALA A 9 -17.94 5.29 -16.68
CA ALA A 9 -17.01 6.33 -16.26
C ALA A 9 -17.71 7.65 -15.90
N LEU A 10 -18.76 8.01 -16.63
CA LEU A 10 -19.57 9.19 -16.32
C LEU A 10 -20.29 9.05 -14.98
N ALA A 11 -20.78 7.88 -14.71
CA ALA A 11 -21.48 7.60 -13.48
C ALA A 11 -20.55 7.62 -12.26
N LEU A 12 -19.33 7.08 -12.38
CA LEU A 12 -18.31 7.24 -11.36
C LEU A 12 -18.01 8.74 -11.11
N ALA A 13 -17.78 9.49 -12.17
CA ALA A 13 -17.48 10.91 -12.03
C ALA A 13 -18.64 11.72 -11.44
N ALA A 14 -19.89 11.37 -11.75
CA ALA A 14 -21.06 12.05 -11.20
C ALA A 14 -21.37 11.65 -9.75
N GLY A 15 -21.08 10.41 -9.38
CA GLY A 15 -21.35 9.90 -8.04
C GLY A 15 -20.43 10.42 -6.96
N ILE A 16 -19.23 10.81 -7.33
CA ILE A 16 -18.25 11.29 -6.38
C ILE A 16 -18.39 12.80 -6.11
N ALA A 17 -19.15 13.51 -6.93
CA ALA A 17 -19.35 14.94 -6.79
C ALA A 17 -20.31 15.35 -5.64
N THR A 18 -20.93 14.43 -4.96
CA THR A 18 -21.70 14.72 -3.76
C THR A 18 -20.92 14.30 -2.54
N PRO A 19 -20.80 15.11 -1.50
CA PRO A 19 -20.24 14.66 -0.24
C PRO A 19 -21.18 13.61 0.33
N VAL A 20 -20.91 12.39 0.00
CA VAL A 20 -21.53 11.28 0.69
C VAL A 20 -21.08 11.40 2.14
N LEU A 21 -22.04 11.52 3.03
CA LEU A 21 -21.90 11.01 4.38
C LEU A 21 -21.81 9.47 4.28
N ALA A 22 -20.90 8.99 3.47
CA ALA A 22 -20.57 7.60 3.51
C ALA A 22 -20.04 7.35 4.90
N ALA A 23 -20.51 6.32 5.48
CA ALA A 23 -19.77 5.64 6.49
C ALA A 23 -18.36 5.49 5.90
N GLY A 24 -17.51 6.44 6.24
CA GLY A 24 -16.24 6.60 5.60
C GLY A 24 -15.40 5.42 5.96
N ASN A 25 -14.59 5.08 5.12
CA ASN A 25 -13.69 4.03 5.31
C ASN A 25 -12.33 4.57 5.42
N GLY A 26 -11.75 4.33 6.43
CA GLY A 26 -10.57 4.87 6.78
C GLY A 26 -9.44 3.97 6.87
N ASN A 27 -8.34 4.26 6.75
CA ASN A 27 -7.17 3.60 6.96
C ASN A 27 -6.00 4.14 7.18
N GLY A 28 -5.29 3.72 7.75
CA GLY A 28 -4.20 3.86 8.09
C GLY A 28 -2.99 3.38 8.00
N ASN A 29 -1.99 3.47 8.18
CA ASN A 29 -0.80 3.01 8.06
C ASN A 29 0.32 3.54 8.74
N GLY A 30 1.21 3.15 8.95
CA GLY A 30 2.38 3.08 8.96
C GLY A 30 3.41 3.02 9.76
N ASN A 31 4.25 2.89 10.31
CA ASN A 31 5.55 2.83 10.28
C ASN A 31 6.38 2.79 11.46
N GLY A 32 7.37 2.48 11.48
CA GLY A 32 8.61 2.40 11.45
C GLY A 32 9.54 2.24 12.46
N ASN A 33 10.55 1.93 12.85
CA ASN A 33 11.87 2.26 12.88
C ASN A 33 12.95 1.40 13.40
N ASN A 34 14.06 1.83 12.99
CA ASN A 34 15.42 1.62 13.38
C ASN A 34 15.67 1.23 14.82
N GLY A 35 16.10 0.15 14.98
CA GLY A 35 16.95 -0.30 15.99
C GLY A 35 17.48 -1.59 15.47
N GLY A 36 18.79 -1.75 15.30
CA GLY A 36 19.41 -3.02 15.08
C GLY A 36 19.01 -3.99 16.19
N GLY A 37 17.74 -4.36 16.16
CA GLY A 37 17.16 -5.40 16.97
C GLY A 37 17.44 -6.69 16.25
N ASN A 38 18.40 -7.45 16.74
CA ASN A 38 18.53 -8.86 16.46
C ASN A 38 17.16 -9.52 16.64
N GLY A 39 16.35 -9.50 15.61
CA GLY A 39 15.26 -10.42 15.49
C GLY A 39 15.89 -11.80 15.52
N LYS A 40 15.80 -12.47 16.64
CA LYS A 40 16.08 -13.88 16.74
C LYS A 40 15.00 -14.62 15.94
N GLY A 41 15.07 -14.50 14.62
CA GLY A 41 14.57 -15.54 13.77
C GLY A 41 15.40 -16.77 14.10
N ASN A 42 14.77 -17.80 14.58
CA ASN A 42 15.44 -19.10 14.75
C ASN A 42 15.95 -19.57 13.39
N GLY A 43 17.15 -19.12 13.03
CA GLY A 43 17.87 -19.62 11.88
C GLY A 43 18.39 -21.01 12.22
N HIS A 44 17.66 -22.02 11.84
CA HIS A 44 18.26 -23.36 11.77
C HIS A 44 19.12 -23.43 10.52
N GLY A 45 20.40 -23.70 10.74
CA GLY A 45 21.36 -23.98 9.68
C GLY A 45 22.71 -23.30 9.87
N ASP A 46 23.26 -23.35 11.08
CA ASP A 46 24.66 -23.03 11.29
C ASP A 46 25.53 -24.20 10.77
N HIS A 47 25.76 -24.22 9.48
CA HIS A 47 26.85 -24.98 8.88
C HIS A 47 28.10 -24.11 8.98
N GLY A 48 28.80 -24.15 10.03
CA GLY A 48 30.10 -23.68 10.48
C GLY A 48 31.06 -22.88 9.59
N HIS A 49 30.61 -22.31 8.49
CA HIS A 49 31.36 -21.39 7.64
C HIS A 49 30.56 -20.10 7.46
N PRO A 50 31.17 -18.91 7.64
CA PRO A 50 30.51 -17.65 7.37
C PRO A 50 30.11 -17.63 5.89
N TRP A 51 28.86 -17.19 5.64
CA TRP A 51 28.40 -16.93 4.27
C TRP A 51 29.34 -15.92 3.60
N VAL A 52 29.76 -16.24 2.40
CA VAL A 52 30.49 -15.31 1.54
C VAL A 52 29.60 -15.11 0.32
N ALA A 53 29.11 -13.88 0.14
CA ALA A 53 28.33 -13.53 -1.04
C ALA A 53 29.12 -13.89 -2.30
N PRO A 54 28.46 -14.54 -3.30
CA PRO A 54 29.12 -14.82 -4.56
C PRO A 54 29.52 -13.50 -5.24
N ALA A 55 30.55 -13.54 -6.08
CA ALA A 55 30.85 -12.39 -6.94
C ALA A 55 29.65 -12.18 -7.89
N HIS A 56 29.15 -10.96 -7.97
CA HIS A 56 28.09 -10.61 -8.91
C HIS A 56 28.51 -11.06 -10.32
N ASP A 57 27.73 -11.93 -10.93
CA ASP A 57 27.94 -12.23 -12.32
C ASP A 57 27.32 -11.09 -13.16
N HIS A 58 28.06 -10.61 -14.13
CA HIS A 58 27.61 -9.55 -15.02
C HIS A 58 26.74 -10.11 -16.18
N TRP A 59 25.88 -11.07 -15.87
CA TRP A 59 24.96 -11.59 -16.88
C TRP A 59 23.89 -10.55 -17.20
N ALA A 60 23.82 -10.17 -18.46
CA ALA A 60 23.02 -9.05 -18.96
C ALA A 60 21.59 -9.47 -19.40
N GLY A 61 21.03 -10.52 -18.81
CA GLY A 61 19.70 -10.99 -19.16
C GLY A 61 19.58 -11.40 -20.64
N HIS A 62 18.51 -10.96 -21.30
CA HIS A 62 18.26 -11.26 -22.71
C HIS A 62 18.99 -10.33 -23.70
N SER A 63 19.74 -9.34 -23.22
CA SER A 63 20.38 -8.34 -24.07
C SER A 63 21.43 -8.98 -24.95
N GLY A 64 21.08 -9.28 -26.19
CA GLY A 64 21.98 -9.72 -27.23
C GLY A 64 21.67 -11.03 -27.94
N ASP A 65 20.82 -11.90 -27.40
CA ASP A 65 20.47 -13.16 -28.06
C ASP A 65 19.01 -13.58 -27.74
N LEU A 66 18.07 -12.84 -28.32
CA LEU A 66 16.66 -13.21 -28.31
C LEU A 66 16.49 -14.47 -29.18
N THR A 67 16.51 -15.65 -28.56
CA THR A 67 16.23 -16.92 -29.19
C THR A 67 14.78 -17.04 -29.66
N ASN A 68 13.92 -16.14 -29.22
CA ASN A 68 12.56 -15.94 -29.69
C ASN A 68 12.28 -14.47 -30.02
N ALA A 69 11.39 -14.23 -30.99
CA ALA A 69 11.09 -12.88 -31.49
C ALA A 69 10.42 -11.94 -30.45
N GLN A 70 10.02 -12.46 -29.27
CA GLN A 70 9.34 -11.71 -28.22
C GLN A 70 10.25 -11.41 -27.04
N GLY A 71 11.34 -12.15 -26.84
CA GLY A 71 12.24 -12.01 -25.70
C GLY A 71 11.71 -12.64 -24.39
N CYS A 72 10.73 -13.53 -24.47
CA CYS A 72 10.18 -14.24 -23.30
C CYS A 72 11.19 -15.20 -22.69
N ASP A 73 11.14 -15.41 -21.38
CA ASP A 73 12.01 -16.38 -20.71
C ASP A 73 11.55 -17.83 -21.02
N PRO A 74 12.41 -18.69 -21.58
CA PRO A 74 12.07 -20.07 -21.83
C PRO A 74 11.94 -20.95 -20.58
N LEU A 75 12.27 -20.45 -19.40
CA LEU A 75 12.13 -21.21 -18.15
C LEU A 75 10.67 -21.46 -17.80
N ASP A 76 9.80 -20.50 -18.06
CA ASP A 76 8.36 -20.63 -17.96
C ASP A 76 7.71 -20.13 -19.25
N GLY A 77 7.15 -21.01 -20.01
CA GLY A 77 6.56 -20.66 -21.31
C GLY A 77 5.06 -20.39 -21.27
N ALA A 78 4.45 -20.31 -20.10
CA ALA A 78 3.01 -20.11 -19.98
C ALA A 78 2.61 -18.68 -20.37
N GLN A 79 3.36 -17.68 -19.89
CA GLN A 79 3.23 -16.29 -20.27
C GLN A 79 4.60 -15.66 -20.52
N CYS A 80 4.64 -14.56 -21.30
CA CYS A 80 5.91 -13.99 -21.74
C CYS A 80 6.74 -13.45 -20.57
N LEU A 81 6.12 -12.85 -19.58
CA LEU A 81 6.81 -12.28 -18.42
C LEU A 81 7.01 -13.27 -17.25
N LEU A 82 6.61 -14.54 -17.38
CA LEU A 82 6.86 -15.53 -16.35
C LEU A 82 8.23 -16.23 -16.57
N PRO A 83 8.89 -16.65 -15.46
CA PRO A 83 8.60 -16.34 -14.09
C PRO A 83 8.89 -14.86 -13.80
N PHE A 84 8.13 -14.24 -12.90
CA PHE A 84 8.22 -12.81 -12.58
C PHE A 84 8.29 -12.60 -11.05
N PRO A 85 9.05 -11.59 -10.54
CA PRO A 85 10.06 -10.80 -11.24
C PRO A 85 11.29 -11.63 -11.65
N ASN A 86 12.09 -11.15 -12.61
CA ASN A 86 13.18 -11.95 -13.15
C ASN A 86 14.26 -11.06 -13.81
N ASP A 87 15.52 -11.27 -13.46
CA ASP A 87 16.65 -10.53 -14.05
C ASP A 87 16.87 -10.84 -15.55
N TRP A 88 16.18 -11.85 -16.09
CA TRP A 88 16.05 -12.02 -17.54
C TRP A 88 15.53 -10.76 -18.25
N PHE A 89 14.67 -10.01 -17.58
CA PHE A 89 14.06 -8.79 -18.11
C PHE A 89 14.81 -7.52 -17.70
N THR A 90 16.10 -7.64 -17.40
CA THR A 90 16.99 -6.53 -17.08
C THR A 90 18.19 -6.49 -18.01
N LYS A 91 18.91 -5.39 -18.00
CA LYS A 91 20.23 -5.21 -18.62
C LYS A 91 21.20 -4.60 -17.65
N ASP A 92 22.51 -4.78 -17.92
CA ASP A 92 23.55 -4.11 -17.15
C ASP A 92 23.47 -2.59 -17.33
N ASP A 93 23.47 -1.88 -16.18
CA ASP A 93 23.59 -0.42 -16.14
C ASP A 93 24.48 -0.01 -14.98
N PRO A 94 25.79 0.17 -15.22
CA PRO A 94 26.73 0.54 -14.17
C PRO A 94 26.49 1.96 -13.59
N THR A 95 25.53 2.70 -14.13
CA THR A 95 25.17 4.03 -13.63
C THR A 95 24.04 3.97 -12.60
N SER A 96 23.30 2.87 -12.55
CA SER A 96 22.26 2.64 -11.56
C SER A 96 22.85 2.19 -10.23
N ALA A 97 22.07 2.28 -9.16
CA ALA A 97 22.53 1.89 -7.82
C ALA A 97 22.69 0.38 -7.68
N THR A 98 21.89 -0.41 -8.40
CA THR A 98 21.91 -1.88 -8.39
C THR A 98 22.87 -2.48 -9.41
N GLY A 99 23.40 -1.68 -10.35
CA GLY A 99 24.12 -2.15 -11.54
C GLY A 99 23.21 -2.70 -12.63
N ARG A 100 21.90 -2.64 -12.46
CA ARG A 100 20.87 -3.19 -13.33
C ARG A 100 19.88 -2.12 -13.80
N ARG A 101 19.19 -2.39 -14.89
CA ARG A 101 18.07 -1.58 -15.40
C ARG A 101 17.03 -2.50 -16.01
N VAL A 102 15.77 -2.33 -15.68
CA VAL A 102 14.66 -3.03 -16.32
C VAL A 102 14.68 -2.76 -17.82
N ASP A 103 14.43 -3.79 -18.63
CA ASP A 103 14.56 -3.73 -20.09
C ASP A 103 13.40 -4.47 -20.79
N PHE A 104 12.18 -4.10 -20.43
CA PHE A 104 11.00 -4.61 -21.12
C PHE A 104 10.93 -4.07 -22.56
N THR A 105 10.55 -4.94 -23.48
CA THR A 105 10.30 -4.57 -24.87
C THR A 105 8.80 -4.63 -25.19
N LEU A 106 8.34 -3.86 -26.16
CA LEU A 106 6.92 -3.85 -26.55
C LEU A 106 6.31 -5.23 -26.83
N PRO A 107 7.03 -6.19 -27.47
CA PRO A 107 6.49 -7.53 -27.69
C PRO A 107 6.21 -8.34 -26.42
N MET A 108 6.94 -8.07 -25.32
CA MET A 108 6.77 -8.77 -24.03
C MET A 108 5.53 -8.33 -23.27
N MET A 109 5.13 -7.07 -23.48
CA MET A 109 4.14 -6.42 -22.65
C MET A 109 2.71 -6.89 -22.93
N PRO A 110 1.88 -7.01 -21.88
CA PRO A 110 0.45 -7.29 -22.02
C PRO A 110 -0.23 -6.30 -22.96
N ARG A 111 -1.26 -6.80 -23.66
CA ARG A 111 -2.00 -5.99 -24.63
C ARG A 111 -3.42 -5.76 -24.19
N ASN A 112 -3.88 -4.53 -24.37
CA ASN A 112 -5.27 -4.20 -24.10
C ASN A 112 -6.21 -4.76 -25.18
N VAL A 113 -7.52 -4.62 -24.95
CA VAL A 113 -8.58 -5.09 -25.85
C VAL A 113 -8.48 -4.53 -27.28
N ALA A 114 -7.78 -3.42 -27.48
CA ALA A 114 -7.50 -2.86 -28.81
C ALA A 114 -6.22 -3.44 -29.45
N GLY A 115 -5.53 -4.35 -28.78
CA GLY A 115 -4.26 -4.93 -29.20
C GLY A 115 -3.06 -4.01 -28.98
N LYS A 116 -3.22 -2.87 -28.31
CA LYS A 116 -2.13 -1.97 -27.94
C LYS A 116 -1.34 -2.58 -26.78
N PRO A 117 -0.02 -2.79 -26.90
CA PRO A 117 0.81 -3.19 -25.76
C PRO A 117 0.94 -2.04 -24.76
N ILE A 118 1.17 -2.38 -23.49
CA ILE A 118 1.63 -1.41 -22.49
C ILE A 118 2.99 -0.86 -22.94
N GLU A 119 3.15 0.45 -22.93
CA GLU A 119 4.41 1.11 -23.28
C GLU A 119 5.40 1.05 -22.11
N PRO A 120 6.54 0.36 -22.22
CA PRO A 120 7.37 0.01 -21.08
C PRO A 120 8.31 1.13 -20.60
N GLN A 121 8.30 2.31 -21.21
CA GLN A 121 9.28 3.37 -20.97
C GLN A 121 9.41 3.75 -19.50
N GLU A 122 8.31 3.81 -18.76
CA GLU A 122 8.35 4.21 -17.37
C GLU A 122 8.81 3.08 -16.44
N TRP A 123 8.49 1.83 -16.76
CA TRP A 123 9.04 0.65 -16.09
C TRP A 123 10.54 0.51 -16.30
N ASN A 124 11.01 0.80 -17.51
CA ASN A 124 12.43 0.76 -17.89
C ASN A 124 13.28 1.87 -17.23
N ARG A 125 12.70 2.73 -16.41
CA ARG A 125 13.41 3.59 -15.47
C ARG A 125 13.77 2.87 -14.17
N GLY A 126 13.14 1.75 -13.88
CA GLY A 126 13.43 0.93 -12.71
C GLY A 126 14.83 0.33 -12.77
N ASP A 127 15.57 0.38 -11.65
CA ASP A 127 16.85 -0.31 -11.50
C ASP A 127 16.72 -1.68 -10.82
N GLY A 128 15.49 -2.18 -10.73
CA GLY A 128 15.08 -3.46 -10.16
C GLY A 128 13.57 -3.54 -10.08
N PHE A 129 13.09 -4.57 -9.37
CA PHE A 129 11.68 -4.89 -9.21
C PHE A 129 11.16 -4.50 -7.84
N SER A 130 9.85 -4.54 -7.63
CA SER A 130 9.20 -4.25 -6.35
C SER A 130 9.72 -5.15 -5.24
N ALA A 131 9.91 -4.57 -4.04
CA ALA A 131 10.43 -5.30 -2.87
C ALA A 131 9.35 -6.10 -2.12
N GLY A 132 8.07 -5.83 -2.35
CA GLY A 132 6.96 -6.50 -1.67
C GLY A 132 6.04 -7.28 -2.60
N ALA A 133 6.02 -6.94 -3.91
CA ALA A 133 5.12 -7.57 -4.87
C ALA A 133 5.29 -9.10 -4.93
N GLN A 134 4.27 -9.74 -5.41
CA GLN A 134 4.23 -11.19 -5.54
C GLN A 134 5.25 -11.73 -6.56
N ILE A 135 5.70 -12.95 -6.33
CA ILE A 135 6.62 -13.69 -7.20
C ILE A 135 5.81 -14.77 -7.91
N LEU A 136 5.76 -14.71 -9.23
CA LEU A 136 4.82 -15.46 -10.06
C LEU A 136 5.50 -16.53 -10.91
N THR A 137 4.88 -17.70 -11.01
CA THR A 137 5.19 -18.73 -12.01
C THR A 137 3.99 -19.63 -12.23
N PHE A 138 3.90 -20.25 -13.39
CA PHE A 138 2.87 -21.24 -13.65
C PHE A 138 3.36 -22.67 -13.40
N VAL A 139 2.60 -23.46 -12.67
CA VAL A 139 2.91 -24.87 -12.38
C VAL A 139 1.83 -25.75 -13.01
N PRO A 140 2.08 -26.39 -14.17
CA PRO A 140 1.09 -27.23 -14.82
C PRO A 140 0.55 -28.33 -13.92
N GLY A 141 -0.77 -28.40 -13.77
CA GLY A 141 -1.46 -29.42 -12.96
C GLY A 141 -1.52 -29.10 -11.45
N MET A 142 -1.15 -27.90 -11.01
CA MET A 142 -1.38 -27.36 -9.69
C MET A 142 -2.42 -26.24 -9.81
N THR A 143 -3.64 -26.49 -9.35
CA THR A 143 -4.78 -25.54 -9.49
C THR A 143 -5.54 -25.31 -8.21
N LYS A 144 -5.11 -25.91 -7.10
CA LYS A 144 -5.84 -25.89 -5.81
C LYS A 144 -4.92 -25.52 -4.67
N ASN A 145 -5.39 -24.65 -3.78
CA ASN A 145 -4.66 -24.26 -2.58
C ASN A 145 -4.41 -25.44 -1.62
N GLU A 146 -5.18 -26.53 -1.72
CA GLU A 146 -4.93 -27.75 -0.95
C GLU A 146 -3.61 -28.46 -1.30
N ASP A 147 -3.02 -28.16 -2.45
CA ASP A 147 -1.73 -28.72 -2.88
C ASP A 147 -0.52 -27.96 -2.32
N LEU A 148 -0.70 -26.81 -1.69
CA LEU A 148 0.37 -25.99 -1.13
C LEU A 148 1.12 -26.72 -0.01
N VAL A 149 0.41 -27.16 1.01
CA VAL A 149 1.01 -27.84 2.17
C VAL A 149 1.71 -29.15 1.77
N PRO A 150 1.12 -30.05 0.96
CA PRO A 150 1.81 -31.22 0.42
C PRO A 150 3.06 -30.89 -0.39
N SER A 151 3.09 -29.72 -1.05
CA SER A 151 4.23 -29.21 -1.79
C SER A 151 5.29 -28.53 -0.90
N GLY A 152 5.03 -28.41 0.41
CA GLY A 152 5.93 -27.69 1.32
C GLY A 152 5.90 -26.16 1.11
N LEU A 153 4.82 -25.64 0.59
CA LEU A 153 4.59 -24.21 0.40
C LEU A 153 3.80 -23.68 1.61
N PRO A 154 4.31 -22.69 2.36
CA PRO A 154 3.58 -22.10 3.48
C PRO A 154 2.33 -21.37 3.00
N PRO A 155 1.11 -21.76 3.40
CA PRO A 155 -0.07 -20.98 3.10
C PRO A 155 -0.14 -19.72 3.98
N VAL A 156 -0.93 -18.73 3.60
CA VAL A 156 -1.17 -17.53 4.42
C VAL A 156 -1.70 -17.85 5.81
N THR A 157 -2.33 -19.00 5.98
CA THR A 157 -2.90 -19.46 7.26
C THR A 157 -1.88 -20.06 8.22
N ASP A 158 -0.69 -20.43 7.75
CA ASP A 158 0.39 -21.00 8.58
C ASP A 158 1.79 -20.57 8.10
N LEU A 159 2.15 -19.32 8.39
CA LEU A 159 3.49 -18.80 8.15
C LEU A 159 4.55 -19.51 9.00
N GLY A 160 4.15 -20.19 10.07
CA GLY A 160 5.04 -20.99 10.92
C GLY A 160 5.78 -22.08 10.18
N MET A 161 5.25 -22.56 9.06
CA MET A 161 5.93 -23.51 8.17
C MET A 161 7.30 -23.02 7.68
N ASN A 162 7.54 -21.70 7.61
CA ASN A 162 8.84 -21.13 7.24
C ASN A 162 10.00 -21.60 8.14
N SER A 163 9.71 -22.11 9.33
CA SER A 163 10.72 -22.68 10.24
C SER A 163 11.14 -24.10 9.87
N GLY A 164 10.53 -24.70 8.85
CA GLY A 164 10.77 -26.07 8.43
C GLY A 164 11.98 -26.23 7.51
N ASP A 165 12.63 -27.38 7.57
CA ASP A 165 13.80 -27.69 6.74
C ASP A 165 13.44 -28.11 5.30
N ASN A 166 12.22 -28.59 5.09
CA ASN A 166 11.79 -29.18 3.82
C ASN A 166 10.77 -28.32 3.06
N LEU A 167 11.06 -27.03 2.94
CA LEU A 167 10.22 -26.11 2.19
C LEU A 167 10.23 -26.42 0.70
N GLY A 168 9.06 -26.33 0.06
CA GLY A 168 8.91 -26.40 -1.39
C GLY A 168 9.39 -25.14 -2.11
N VAL A 169 9.45 -24.02 -1.40
CA VAL A 169 9.98 -22.75 -1.88
C VAL A 169 11.15 -22.31 -0.99
N VAL A 170 12.20 -21.82 -1.61
CA VAL A 170 13.31 -21.13 -0.96
C VAL A 170 13.52 -19.80 -1.67
N LEU A 171 13.31 -18.71 -0.96
CA LEU A 171 13.67 -17.36 -1.38
C LEU A 171 14.96 -16.99 -0.63
N LEU A 172 16.06 -16.88 -1.37
CA LEU A 172 17.39 -16.70 -0.83
C LEU A 172 17.93 -15.33 -1.17
N ASP A 173 18.21 -14.53 -0.16
CA ASP A 173 18.98 -13.30 -0.32
C ASP A 173 20.44 -13.66 -0.63
N GLU A 174 20.93 -13.31 -1.81
CA GLU A 174 22.28 -13.65 -2.26
C GLU A 174 23.36 -12.89 -1.49
N GLU A 175 23.08 -11.66 -1.05
CA GLU A 175 24.02 -10.83 -0.31
C GLU A 175 24.31 -11.41 1.09
N THR A 176 23.28 -11.87 1.77
CA THR A 176 23.37 -12.30 3.16
C THR A 176 23.38 -13.82 3.34
N GLY A 177 22.96 -14.57 2.33
CA GLY A 177 22.73 -16.01 2.41
C GLY A 177 21.52 -16.39 3.26
N ARG A 178 20.71 -15.44 3.66
CA ARG A 178 19.52 -15.64 4.48
C ARG A 178 18.36 -16.15 3.62
N ARG A 179 17.67 -17.17 4.10
CA ARG A 179 16.37 -17.55 3.56
C ARG A 179 15.33 -16.55 4.04
N TRP A 180 14.56 -16.02 3.11
CA TRP A 180 13.52 -15.06 3.39
C TRP A 180 12.19 -15.76 3.65
N PRO A 181 11.42 -15.36 4.67
CA PRO A 181 10.12 -15.97 4.92
C PRO A 181 9.11 -15.57 3.85
N VAL A 182 8.32 -16.54 3.43
CA VAL A 182 7.31 -16.36 2.38
C VAL A 182 6.01 -17.05 2.76
N TRP A 183 4.94 -16.69 2.07
CA TRP A 183 3.74 -17.50 1.99
C TRP A 183 3.34 -17.63 0.52
N ALA A 184 2.52 -18.63 0.21
CA ALA A 184 2.15 -18.94 -1.15
C ALA A 184 0.64 -19.22 -1.27
N GLU A 185 0.11 -18.97 -2.44
CA GLU A 185 -1.24 -19.32 -2.86
C GLU A 185 -1.28 -19.52 -4.37
N LEU A 186 -2.40 -20.06 -4.85
CA LEU A 186 -2.71 -20.08 -6.29
C LEU A 186 -3.76 -19.02 -6.59
N ASP A 187 -3.62 -18.35 -7.72
CA ASP A 187 -4.63 -17.40 -8.19
C ASP A 187 -6.01 -18.05 -8.23
N GLN A 188 -6.88 -17.65 -7.32
CA GLN A 188 -8.28 -18.06 -7.21
C GLN A 188 -9.23 -16.88 -7.49
N TYR A 189 -8.67 -15.74 -7.90
CA TYR A 189 -9.47 -14.58 -8.18
C TYR A 189 -10.50 -14.88 -9.27
N VAL A 190 -11.75 -14.67 -8.92
CA VAL A 190 -12.89 -14.75 -9.84
C VAL A 190 -13.52 -13.38 -9.87
N ASP A 191 -13.69 -12.80 -11.05
CA ASP A 191 -14.55 -11.62 -11.19
C ASP A 191 -15.99 -12.03 -10.83
N GLU A 192 -16.42 -11.62 -9.62
CA GLU A 192 -17.76 -11.93 -9.11
C GLU A 192 -18.87 -11.21 -9.88
N SER A 193 -18.53 -10.29 -10.78
CA SER A 193 -19.53 -9.60 -11.62
C SER A 193 -20.35 -10.53 -12.49
N GLY A 194 -19.94 -11.81 -12.62
CA GLY A 194 -20.56 -12.79 -13.50
C GLY A 194 -20.44 -12.41 -14.97
N LEU A 195 -19.64 -11.40 -15.27
CA LEU A 195 -19.29 -11.04 -16.62
C LEU A 195 -18.06 -11.82 -17.05
N GLU A 196 -18.31 -12.77 -17.89
CA GLU A 196 -17.30 -13.12 -18.87
C GLU A 196 -16.99 -11.84 -19.64
N PRO A 197 -15.77 -11.25 -19.57
CA PRO A 197 -15.41 -10.11 -20.41
C PRO A 197 -15.74 -10.46 -21.86
N ALA A 198 -16.39 -9.57 -22.56
CA ALA A 198 -16.69 -9.81 -23.96
C ALA A 198 -15.37 -9.87 -24.71
N GLY A 199 -14.94 -11.05 -25.10
CA GLY A 199 -13.66 -11.28 -25.77
C GLY A 199 -12.63 -12.03 -24.91
N LYS A 200 -13.07 -12.76 -23.84
CA LYS A 200 -12.17 -13.65 -23.09
C LYS A 200 -11.22 -14.39 -24.02
N VAL A 201 -9.95 -14.14 -23.83
CA VAL A 201 -8.86 -14.85 -24.46
C VAL A 201 -8.21 -15.72 -23.39
N GLY A 202 -8.21 -17.01 -23.56
CA GLY A 202 -7.58 -17.95 -22.63
C GLY A 202 -8.55 -18.55 -21.60
N SER A 203 -8.06 -19.55 -20.90
CA SER A 203 -8.64 -20.10 -19.68
C SER A 203 -8.04 -19.38 -18.48
N ILE A 204 -8.75 -19.36 -17.34
CA ILE A 204 -8.12 -18.96 -16.06
C ILE A 204 -6.85 -19.81 -15.90
N GLN A 205 -5.74 -19.15 -15.73
CA GLN A 205 -4.46 -19.75 -15.41
C GLN A 205 -4.23 -19.52 -13.91
N HIS A 206 -4.14 -20.58 -13.15
CA HIS A 206 -3.87 -20.50 -11.72
C HIS A 206 -2.36 -20.37 -11.53
N ASP A 207 -1.86 -19.15 -11.57
CA ASP A 207 -0.45 -18.91 -11.28
C ASP A 207 -0.14 -19.22 -9.82
N LEU A 208 1.03 -19.80 -9.56
CA LEU A 208 1.57 -19.90 -8.22
C LEU A 208 2.12 -18.52 -7.84
N MET A 209 1.53 -17.92 -6.83
CA MET A 209 1.91 -16.66 -6.25
C MET A 209 2.67 -16.92 -4.95
N ILE A 210 3.88 -16.37 -4.86
CA ILE A 210 4.74 -16.45 -3.69
C ILE A 210 4.95 -15.04 -3.18
N HIS A 211 4.57 -14.79 -1.94
CA HIS A 211 4.61 -13.46 -1.34
C HIS A 211 5.69 -13.38 -0.26
N PRO A 212 6.54 -12.36 -0.26
CA PRO A 212 7.40 -12.08 0.88
C PRO A 212 6.56 -11.82 2.14
N ALA A 213 6.80 -12.56 3.21
CA ALA A 213 6.11 -12.31 4.49
C ALA A 213 6.64 -11.06 5.21
N VAL A 214 7.77 -10.56 4.77
CA VAL A 214 8.45 -9.32 5.15
C VAL A 214 9.01 -8.73 3.86
N ASN A 215 8.89 -7.44 3.59
CA ASN A 215 9.45 -6.87 2.36
C ASN A 215 10.93 -7.19 2.21
N LEU A 216 11.34 -7.41 0.99
CA LEU A 216 12.73 -7.67 0.63
C LEU A 216 13.58 -6.42 0.88
N ALA A 217 14.88 -6.60 1.07
CA ALA A 217 15.80 -5.48 1.17
C ALA A 217 15.98 -4.81 -0.21
N ASP A 218 16.07 -3.48 -0.21
CA ASP A 218 16.23 -2.69 -1.43
C ASP A 218 17.59 -2.94 -2.09
N GLY A 219 17.61 -3.09 -3.39
CA GLY A 219 18.82 -3.24 -4.19
C GLY A 219 19.54 -4.57 -4.01
N HIS A 220 18.92 -5.55 -3.36
CA HIS A 220 19.46 -6.89 -3.18
C HIS A 220 19.04 -7.81 -4.32
N ARG A 221 19.86 -8.82 -4.57
CA ARG A 221 19.55 -9.90 -5.48
C ARG A 221 19.01 -11.11 -4.73
N TYR A 222 17.90 -11.65 -5.20
CA TYR A 222 17.23 -12.81 -4.63
C TYR A 222 17.18 -13.97 -5.60
N ILE A 223 17.39 -15.19 -5.07
CA ILE A 223 17.21 -16.43 -5.84
C ILE A 223 15.94 -17.12 -5.35
N VAL A 224 15.03 -17.40 -6.26
CA VAL A 224 13.84 -18.22 -6.05
C VAL A 224 14.15 -19.66 -6.45
N ALA A 225 13.86 -20.61 -5.58
CA ALA A 225 14.03 -22.02 -5.87
C ALA A 225 12.79 -22.82 -5.45
N LEU A 226 12.17 -23.51 -6.40
CA LEU A 226 11.00 -24.34 -6.22
C LEU A 226 11.40 -25.81 -6.33
N ARG A 227 10.87 -26.64 -5.43
CA ARG A 227 11.18 -28.07 -5.36
C ARG A 227 10.01 -28.88 -4.80
N HIS A 228 9.93 -30.14 -5.15
CA HIS A 228 8.96 -31.11 -4.59
C HIS A 228 7.48 -30.75 -4.78
N LEU A 229 7.17 -29.90 -5.77
CA LEU A 229 5.79 -29.48 -6.03
C LEU A 229 4.96 -30.69 -6.48
N VAL A 230 3.78 -30.84 -5.92
CA VAL A 230 2.81 -31.89 -6.32
C VAL A 230 1.68 -31.28 -7.15
N THR A 231 1.11 -32.10 -8.03
CA THR A 231 -0.06 -31.74 -8.83
C THR A 231 -1.37 -32.06 -8.08
N ASP A 232 -2.51 -31.67 -8.63
CA ASP A 232 -3.85 -31.77 -8.02
C ASP A 232 -4.26 -33.17 -7.52
N ASP A 233 -3.51 -34.20 -7.85
CA ASP A 233 -3.71 -35.55 -7.29
C ASP A 233 -2.99 -35.73 -5.93
N GLY A 234 -2.27 -34.71 -5.45
CA GLY A 234 -1.53 -34.67 -4.18
C GLY A 234 -0.36 -35.68 -4.09
N ARG A 235 0.05 -36.27 -5.21
CA ARG A 235 1.05 -37.34 -5.27
C ARG A 235 2.07 -37.23 -6.38
N THR A 236 1.62 -36.80 -7.55
CA THR A 236 2.50 -36.69 -8.73
C THR A 236 3.35 -35.42 -8.62
N LEU A 237 4.67 -35.58 -8.70
CA LEU A 237 5.56 -34.43 -8.75
C LEU A 237 5.41 -33.66 -10.06
N ALA A 238 5.27 -32.35 -9.97
CA ALA A 238 5.30 -31.47 -11.12
C ALA A 238 6.64 -31.60 -11.88
N GLN A 239 6.57 -31.57 -13.20
CA GLN A 239 7.76 -31.73 -14.03
C GLN A 239 8.27 -30.37 -14.52
N PRO A 240 9.58 -30.12 -14.41
CA PRO A 240 10.17 -28.88 -14.91
C PRO A 240 10.03 -28.74 -16.41
N SER A 241 10.08 -27.49 -16.90
CA SER A 241 10.15 -27.21 -18.31
C SER A 241 11.39 -27.86 -18.95
N ALA A 242 11.34 -28.14 -20.26
CA ALA A 242 12.48 -28.71 -20.96
C ALA A 242 13.73 -27.80 -20.92
N ALA A 243 13.52 -26.48 -20.93
CA ALA A 243 14.59 -25.49 -20.83
C ALA A 243 15.26 -25.55 -19.45
N PHE A 244 14.49 -25.45 -18.35
CA PHE A 244 15.07 -25.53 -17.01
C PHE A 244 15.74 -26.89 -16.77
N LYS A 245 15.10 -27.99 -17.21
CA LYS A 245 15.67 -29.34 -17.11
C LYS A 245 17.03 -29.45 -17.78
N ALA A 246 17.22 -28.79 -18.92
CA ALA A 246 18.53 -28.84 -19.62
C ALA A 246 19.63 -28.15 -18.77
N TYR A 247 19.37 -27.05 -18.11
CA TYR A 247 20.30 -26.42 -17.18
C TYR A 247 20.51 -27.29 -15.96
N ARG A 248 19.42 -27.71 -15.30
CA ARG A 248 19.47 -28.53 -14.10
C ARG A 248 20.30 -29.83 -14.30
N ASP A 249 20.11 -30.51 -15.40
CA ASP A 249 20.75 -31.79 -15.70
C ASP A 249 22.13 -31.61 -16.39
N GLY A 250 22.57 -30.36 -16.64
CA GLY A 250 23.88 -30.05 -17.24
C GLY A 250 23.97 -30.33 -18.73
N THR A 251 22.84 -30.49 -19.40
CA THR A 251 22.76 -30.82 -20.84
C THR A 251 22.55 -29.59 -21.72
N ALA A 252 22.40 -28.39 -21.17
CA ALA A 252 22.33 -27.17 -21.95
C ALA A 252 23.59 -26.97 -22.80
N PRO A 253 23.47 -26.41 -24.03
CA PRO A 253 24.61 -26.20 -24.90
C PRO A 253 25.72 -25.38 -24.23
N THR A 254 26.98 -25.70 -24.56
CA THR A 254 28.12 -24.92 -24.04
C THR A 254 28.18 -23.51 -24.65
N THR A 255 27.49 -23.29 -25.75
CA THR A 255 27.36 -22.01 -26.43
C THR A 255 26.19 -21.18 -25.90
N ASP A 256 25.41 -21.73 -24.97
CA ASP A 256 24.29 -21.02 -24.37
C ASP A 256 24.83 -19.95 -23.39
N PRO A 257 24.55 -18.66 -23.62
CA PRO A 257 25.09 -17.57 -22.79
C PRO A 257 24.58 -17.61 -21.35
N ARG A 258 23.37 -18.13 -21.11
CA ARG A 258 22.78 -18.26 -19.77
C ARG A 258 23.39 -19.39 -18.94
N ARG A 259 24.07 -20.34 -19.60
CA ARG A 259 24.58 -21.53 -18.88
C ARG A 259 25.49 -21.22 -17.69
N ALA A 260 26.43 -20.29 -17.88
CA ALA A 260 27.36 -19.91 -16.81
C ALA A 260 26.63 -19.27 -15.61
N HIS A 261 25.65 -18.43 -15.88
CA HIS A 261 24.80 -17.83 -14.88
C HIS A 261 24.01 -18.88 -14.10
N MET A 262 23.36 -19.84 -14.77
CA MET A 262 22.63 -20.93 -14.11
C MET A 262 23.55 -21.82 -13.27
N GLU A 263 24.78 -22.08 -13.71
CA GLU A 263 25.76 -22.83 -12.90
C GLU A 263 26.15 -22.07 -11.61
N ASN A 264 26.31 -20.73 -11.70
CA ASN A 264 26.55 -19.90 -10.53
C ASN A 264 25.36 -19.94 -9.56
N LEU A 265 24.14 -19.79 -10.06
CA LEU A 265 22.90 -19.88 -9.29
C LEU A 265 22.80 -21.25 -8.56
N PHE A 266 23.03 -22.37 -9.25
CA PHE A 266 23.03 -23.69 -8.60
C PHE A 266 24.14 -23.85 -7.57
N SER A 267 25.29 -23.25 -7.81
CA SER A 267 26.39 -23.25 -6.82
C SER A 267 26.01 -22.50 -5.56
N THR A 268 25.33 -21.36 -5.70
CA THR A 268 24.84 -20.54 -4.59
C THR A 268 23.75 -21.26 -3.79
N LEU A 269 22.77 -21.84 -4.47
CA LEU A 269 21.74 -22.67 -3.82
C LEU A 269 22.33 -23.86 -3.09
N ALA A 270 23.35 -24.52 -3.64
CA ALA A 270 24.02 -25.63 -2.98
C ALA A 270 24.70 -25.21 -1.66
N LYS A 271 25.31 -24.01 -1.60
CA LYS A 271 25.87 -23.45 -0.36
C LYS A 271 24.77 -23.20 0.68
N ALA A 272 23.57 -22.86 0.25
CA ALA A 272 22.40 -22.69 1.12
C ALA A 272 21.67 -24.01 1.43
N GLY A 273 22.25 -25.16 1.06
CA GLY A 273 21.70 -26.49 1.34
C GLY A 273 20.56 -26.92 0.40
N VAL A 274 20.41 -26.28 -0.76
CA VAL A 274 19.39 -26.63 -1.76
C VAL A 274 20.01 -27.46 -2.87
N GLY A 275 19.60 -28.72 -2.96
CA GLY A 275 20.12 -29.67 -3.94
C GLY A 275 19.62 -29.40 -5.36
N ARG A 276 20.56 -29.30 -6.33
CA ARG A 276 20.23 -29.04 -7.74
C ARG A 276 19.23 -30.03 -8.35
N LYS A 277 19.31 -31.31 -7.97
CA LYS A 277 18.47 -32.37 -8.54
C LYS A 277 17.03 -32.33 -8.09
N ASP A 278 16.77 -31.67 -6.97
CA ASP A 278 15.45 -31.57 -6.35
C ASP A 278 14.64 -30.41 -6.90
N LEU A 279 15.28 -29.55 -7.70
CA LEU A 279 14.67 -28.35 -8.24
C LEU A 279 13.63 -28.66 -9.31
N TYR A 280 12.45 -28.06 -9.16
CA TYR A 280 11.44 -27.91 -10.19
C TYR A 280 11.78 -26.72 -11.10
N LEU A 281 12.09 -25.58 -10.49
CA LEU A 281 12.44 -24.33 -11.15
C LEU A 281 13.34 -23.49 -10.23
N ALA A 282 14.27 -22.72 -10.82
CA ALA A 282 14.99 -21.68 -10.10
C ALA A 282 15.38 -20.56 -11.05
N TRP A 283 15.28 -19.32 -10.55
CA TRP A 283 15.68 -18.08 -11.22
C TRP A 283 16.05 -17.02 -10.20
N ASP A 284 16.42 -15.85 -10.65
CA ASP A 284 16.82 -14.76 -9.78
C ASP A 284 16.28 -13.42 -10.28
N PHE A 285 16.20 -12.47 -9.35
CA PHE A 285 15.82 -11.09 -9.64
C PHE A 285 16.46 -10.13 -8.63
N THR A 286 16.55 -8.87 -9.03
CA THR A 286 17.10 -7.79 -8.21
C THR A 286 15.99 -6.83 -7.82
N THR A 287 15.85 -6.50 -6.55
CA THR A 287 14.91 -5.47 -6.07
C THR A 287 15.40 -4.08 -6.45
N ALA A 288 14.48 -3.15 -6.65
CA ALA A 288 14.80 -1.76 -6.92
C ALA A 288 15.54 -1.12 -5.73
N SER A 289 16.42 -0.17 -6.01
CA SER A 289 17.12 0.56 -4.96
C SER A 289 16.21 1.58 -4.28
N THR A 290 16.47 1.86 -3.01
CA THR A 290 15.83 2.95 -2.26
C THR A 290 15.84 4.26 -3.05
N LYS A 291 16.96 4.58 -3.72
CA LYS A 291 17.08 5.78 -4.55
C LYS A 291 16.10 5.79 -5.73
N ASN A 292 15.90 4.66 -6.39
CA ASN A 292 15.02 4.57 -7.54
C ASN A 292 13.54 4.72 -7.14
N VAL A 293 13.15 4.09 -6.04
CA VAL A 293 11.77 4.11 -5.54
C VAL A 293 11.43 5.47 -4.92
N THR A 294 12.22 5.94 -3.95
CA THR A 294 11.88 7.09 -3.11
C THR A 294 12.40 8.42 -3.64
N GLY A 295 13.37 8.39 -4.58
CA GLY A 295 14.16 9.56 -4.95
C GLY A 295 13.38 10.71 -5.56
N ARG A 296 12.26 10.45 -6.26
CA ARG A 296 11.42 11.51 -6.83
C ARG A 296 10.74 12.33 -5.73
N LEU A 297 10.07 11.66 -4.80
CA LEU A 297 9.37 12.32 -3.71
C LEU A 297 10.34 13.05 -2.78
N LEU A 298 11.48 12.42 -2.44
CA LEU A 298 12.51 13.07 -1.63
C LEU A 298 13.10 14.31 -2.31
N ALA A 299 13.33 14.27 -3.63
CA ALA A 299 13.83 15.43 -4.37
C ALA A 299 12.81 16.57 -4.37
N MET A 300 11.52 16.28 -4.56
CA MET A 300 10.46 17.27 -4.47
C MET A 300 10.36 17.87 -3.08
N ARG A 301 10.36 17.04 -2.04
CA ARG A 301 10.34 17.47 -0.65
C ARG A 301 11.53 18.40 -0.33
N ASP A 302 12.72 17.94 -0.61
CA ASP A 302 13.93 18.69 -0.26
C ASP A 302 14.01 20.02 -1.01
N ASP A 303 13.62 20.07 -2.28
CA ASP A 303 13.52 21.33 -3.04
C ASP A 303 12.43 22.25 -2.49
N ALA A 304 11.25 21.71 -2.18
CA ALA A 304 10.13 22.48 -1.66
C ALA A 304 10.45 23.09 -0.27
N PHE A 305 11.04 22.32 0.64
CA PHE A 305 11.44 22.82 1.97
C PHE A 305 12.63 23.80 1.89
N LYS A 306 13.55 23.59 0.96
CA LYS A 306 14.59 24.56 0.66
C LYS A 306 14.02 25.92 0.23
N GLN A 307 12.91 25.94 -0.50
CA GLN A 307 12.22 27.19 -0.88
C GLN A 307 11.63 27.91 0.35
N LEU A 308 11.27 27.16 1.40
CA LEU A 308 10.89 27.73 2.70
C LEU A 308 12.10 28.20 3.53
N GLY A 309 13.34 27.83 3.13
CA GLY A 309 14.56 28.16 3.85
C GLY A 309 15.00 27.10 4.86
N ASP A 310 14.42 25.91 4.83
CA ASP A 310 14.80 24.77 5.64
C ASP A 310 15.52 23.73 4.76
N THR A 311 16.78 23.41 5.09
CA THR A 311 17.61 22.48 4.32
C THR A 311 18.17 21.32 5.15
N ASN A 312 18.01 21.37 6.48
CA ASN A 312 18.44 20.31 7.39
C ASN A 312 17.24 19.63 8.03
N LEU A 313 16.50 18.86 7.25
CA LEU A 313 15.23 18.29 7.67
C LEU A 313 15.40 17.13 8.67
N ALA A 314 16.57 16.49 8.70
CA ALA A 314 16.87 15.36 9.58
C ALA A 314 16.94 15.73 11.07
N ASP A 315 17.19 17.01 11.42
CA ASP A 315 17.27 17.44 12.81
C ASP A 315 15.89 17.60 13.47
N GLY A 316 14.82 17.56 12.64
CA GLY A 316 13.43 17.71 13.07
C GLY A 316 13.13 19.07 13.72
N ALA A 317 13.95 20.07 13.47
CA ALA A 317 13.71 21.44 13.91
C ALA A 317 12.94 22.20 12.82
N VAL A 318 11.83 22.82 13.18
CA VAL A 318 11.06 23.65 12.27
C VAL A 318 11.79 24.96 11.99
N GLN A 319 12.36 25.09 10.79
CA GLN A 319 13.16 26.22 10.36
C GLN A 319 12.56 26.92 9.13
N GLY A 320 13.11 28.10 8.81
CA GLY A 320 12.72 28.87 7.63
C GLY A 320 11.39 29.60 7.80
N SER A 321 10.57 29.59 6.75
CA SER A 321 9.26 30.23 6.72
C SER A 321 8.12 29.20 6.72
N ALA A 322 6.95 29.60 7.24
CA ALA A 322 5.74 28.84 7.02
C ALA A 322 5.32 28.93 5.54
N PRO A 323 4.68 27.90 4.98
CA PRO A 323 3.97 28.04 3.71
C PRO A 323 2.97 29.22 3.72
N ALA A 324 2.84 29.92 2.61
CA ALA A 324 1.81 30.96 2.49
C ALA A 324 0.41 30.31 2.52
N PHE A 325 -0.53 30.93 3.24
CA PHE A 325 -1.91 30.42 3.32
C PHE A 325 -2.93 31.55 3.46
N THR A 326 -4.16 31.26 3.12
CA THR A 326 -5.33 32.12 3.31
C THR A 326 -6.40 31.37 4.09
N VAL A 327 -7.10 32.11 4.98
CA VAL A 327 -8.31 31.62 5.63
C VAL A 327 -9.51 32.15 4.86
N ASP A 328 -10.29 31.25 4.27
CA ASP A 328 -11.47 31.61 3.48
C ASP A 328 -12.69 31.79 4.37
N SER A 329 -12.85 30.94 5.39
CA SER A 329 -13.93 31.06 6.34
C SER A 329 -13.58 30.58 7.75
N VAL A 330 -14.25 31.19 8.73
CA VAL A 330 -14.25 30.76 10.14
C VAL A 330 -15.70 30.61 10.59
N THR A 331 -16.11 29.37 10.81
CA THR A 331 -17.45 29.07 11.30
C THR A 331 -17.40 28.67 12.78
N ASN A 332 -18.07 29.45 13.62
CA ASN A 332 -18.24 29.11 15.03
C ASN A 332 -19.61 28.46 15.23
N TYR A 333 -19.62 27.24 15.74
CA TYR A 333 -20.84 26.47 15.97
C TYR A 333 -21.35 26.64 17.39
N THR A 334 -22.66 26.78 17.54
CA THR A 334 -23.32 26.61 18.86
C THR A 334 -23.39 25.12 19.22
N PRO A 335 -23.56 24.77 20.52
CA PRO A 335 -23.73 23.37 20.93
C PRO A 335 -24.90 22.62 20.26
N SER A 336 -25.92 23.36 19.81
CA SER A 336 -27.06 22.78 19.08
C SER A 336 -26.79 22.56 17.58
N GLN A 337 -25.80 23.24 17.00
CA GLN A 337 -25.38 23.03 15.61
C GLN A 337 -24.34 21.90 15.50
N ASP A 338 -23.39 21.87 16.41
CA ASP A 338 -22.44 20.77 16.52
C ASP A 338 -22.05 20.57 17.99
N GLY A 339 -22.30 19.39 18.54
CA GLY A 339 -22.02 19.05 19.92
C GLY A 339 -20.55 18.90 20.25
N LYS A 340 -19.70 18.68 19.24
CA LYS A 340 -18.27 18.37 19.40
C LYS A 340 -17.36 19.47 18.85
N VAL A 341 -17.64 20.03 17.68
CA VAL A 341 -16.83 21.09 17.08
C VAL A 341 -17.33 22.47 17.54
N ALA A 342 -16.43 23.28 18.07
CA ALA A 342 -16.70 24.67 18.41
C ALA A 342 -16.42 25.62 17.25
N ARG A 343 -15.32 25.39 16.54
CA ARG A 343 -14.88 26.19 15.40
C ARG A 343 -14.38 25.33 14.27
N GLN A 344 -14.77 25.67 13.08
CA GLN A 344 -14.18 25.16 11.85
C GLN A 344 -13.51 26.29 11.10
N VAL A 345 -12.30 26.03 10.59
CA VAL A 345 -11.54 26.96 9.76
C VAL A 345 -11.29 26.29 8.41
N THR A 346 -11.61 26.98 7.33
CA THR A 346 -11.31 26.51 5.96
C THR A 346 -10.46 27.52 5.23
N GLY A 347 -9.66 27.04 4.30
CA GLY A 347 -8.81 27.91 3.48
C GLY A 347 -7.97 27.13 2.49
N HIS A 348 -6.94 27.81 1.98
CA HIS A 348 -5.98 27.26 1.02
C HIS A 348 -4.56 27.61 1.44
N PHE A 349 -3.62 26.76 1.05
CA PHE A 349 -2.18 27.01 1.23
C PHE A 349 -1.41 26.75 -0.06
N THR A 350 -0.31 27.46 -0.22
CA THR A 350 0.50 27.42 -1.43
C THR A 350 1.57 26.35 -1.33
N VAL A 351 1.58 25.43 -2.29
CA VAL A 351 2.56 24.36 -2.42
C VAL A 351 3.29 24.50 -3.77
N PRO A 352 4.61 24.28 -3.87
CA PRO A 352 5.28 24.17 -5.17
C PRO A 352 4.65 23.04 -6.00
N CYS A 353 4.38 23.30 -7.27
CA CYS A 353 3.78 22.34 -8.18
C CYS A 353 4.82 21.75 -9.12
N TYR A 354 4.98 20.42 -9.08
CA TYR A 354 5.93 19.67 -9.90
C TYR A 354 5.29 18.98 -11.10
N LEU A 355 3.97 19.00 -11.18
CA LEU A 355 3.23 18.44 -12.31
C LEU A 355 3.14 19.44 -13.47
N PHE A 356 3.17 18.94 -14.70
CA PHE A 356 3.00 19.72 -15.91
C PHE A 356 1.74 19.23 -16.67
N PRO A 357 0.90 20.13 -17.18
CA PRO A 357 1.03 21.60 -17.16
C PRO A 357 0.59 22.28 -15.85
N SER A 358 -0.01 21.58 -14.91
CA SER A 358 -0.59 22.16 -13.69
C SER A 358 -0.83 21.10 -12.64
N CYS A 359 -0.92 21.46 -11.36
CA CYS A 359 -1.36 20.57 -10.28
C CYS A 359 -2.88 20.56 -10.09
N GLU A 360 -3.60 21.44 -10.77
CA GLU A 360 -5.05 21.42 -10.71
C GLU A 360 -5.61 20.08 -11.21
N PRO A 361 -6.70 19.59 -10.61
CA PRO A 361 -7.36 18.42 -11.12
C PRO A 361 -7.89 18.69 -12.55
N PRO A 362 -8.02 17.66 -13.39
CA PRO A 362 -8.49 17.82 -14.74
C PRO A 362 -9.95 18.29 -14.74
N THR A 363 -10.16 19.58 -14.96
CA THR A 363 -11.45 20.25 -14.76
C THR A 363 -12.52 19.95 -15.82
N LYS A 364 -12.23 19.24 -16.89
CA LYS A 364 -13.20 18.99 -17.97
C LYS A 364 -12.93 17.67 -18.70
N CYS A 365 -13.38 16.57 -18.14
CA CYS A 365 -13.83 15.48 -18.96
C CYS A 365 -15.33 15.61 -19.32
N ASP A 366 -15.85 16.83 -19.44
CA ASP A 366 -17.25 17.10 -19.81
C ASP A 366 -17.62 16.57 -21.21
N GLN A 367 -16.66 16.22 -22.02
CA GLN A 367 -16.84 15.63 -23.35
C GLN A 367 -16.82 14.09 -23.38
N VAL A 368 -16.78 13.45 -22.23
CA VAL A 368 -16.97 11.99 -22.09
C VAL A 368 -18.34 11.57 -22.66
N SER A 369 -19.29 12.48 -22.82
CA SER A 369 -20.59 12.24 -23.43
C SER A 369 -20.56 11.81 -24.92
N GLN A 370 -19.41 11.90 -25.59
CA GLN A 370 -19.27 11.56 -27.01
C GLN A 370 -18.40 10.34 -27.32
N GLY A 371 -17.98 9.59 -26.33
CA GLY A 371 -17.38 8.28 -26.55
C GLY A 371 -15.89 8.26 -26.87
N VAL A 372 -15.15 9.32 -26.60
CA VAL A 372 -13.71 9.39 -26.85
C VAL A 372 -12.96 9.82 -25.59
N PHE A 373 -12.38 8.86 -24.86
CA PHE A 373 -11.49 9.14 -23.72
C PHE A 373 -10.21 9.91 -24.12
N ASN A 374 -9.97 10.05 -25.42
CA ASN A 374 -8.78 10.72 -25.95
C ASN A 374 -8.84 12.26 -25.88
N ASP A 375 -10.01 12.85 -25.62
CA ASP A 375 -10.22 14.29 -25.59
C ASP A 375 -10.25 14.88 -24.17
N CYS A 376 -9.98 14.09 -23.14
CA CYS A 376 -9.67 14.67 -21.84
C CYS A 376 -8.41 15.54 -21.96
N PRO A 377 -8.38 16.76 -21.40
CA PRO A 377 -7.16 17.55 -21.36
C PRO A 377 -6.01 16.69 -20.84
N THR A 378 -4.84 16.84 -21.44
CA THR A 378 -3.67 16.02 -21.06
C THR A 378 -3.52 16.04 -19.54
N PRO A 379 -3.72 14.91 -18.85
CA PRO A 379 -3.60 14.88 -17.40
C PRO A 379 -2.20 15.30 -17.00
N SER A 380 -2.10 15.91 -15.83
CA SER A 380 -0.83 16.39 -15.30
C SER A 380 0.06 15.25 -14.87
N GLN A 381 1.32 15.28 -15.25
CA GLN A 381 2.35 14.32 -14.89
C GLN A 381 3.70 15.03 -14.70
N PHE A 382 4.68 14.36 -14.16
CA PHE A 382 6.04 14.90 -14.09
C PHE A 382 6.64 15.06 -15.48
N LEU A 383 7.30 16.19 -15.70
CA LEU A 383 8.11 16.40 -16.89
C LEU A 383 9.54 15.90 -16.60
N LEU A 384 9.82 14.66 -16.98
CA LEU A 384 11.11 14.02 -16.77
C LEU A 384 11.92 13.98 -18.04
N ASP A 385 13.24 14.13 -17.93
CA ASP A 385 14.16 13.93 -19.07
C ASP A 385 14.03 12.47 -19.55
N PRO A 386 13.60 12.25 -20.81
CA PRO A 386 13.43 10.89 -21.34
C PRO A 386 14.77 10.16 -21.55
N THR A 387 15.89 10.88 -21.59
CA THR A 387 17.23 10.30 -21.76
C THR A 387 17.92 9.94 -20.48
N ASN A 388 17.40 10.43 -19.33
CA ASN A 388 17.92 10.13 -18.01
C ASN A 388 16.90 9.25 -17.24
N PRO A 389 17.13 7.96 -17.08
CA PRO A 389 16.24 7.11 -16.33
C PRO A 389 16.10 7.49 -14.84
N ASP A 390 17.12 8.12 -14.28
CA ASP A 390 17.16 8.59 -12.89
C ASP A 390 16.70 10.06 -12.73
N ALA A 391 16.00 10.60 -13.73
CA ALA A 391 15.50 11.97 -13.66
C ALA A 391 14.50 12.14 -12.51
N VAL A 392 14.64 13.23 -11.78
CA VAL A 392 13.72 13.66 -10.72
C VAL A 392 12.84 14.81 -11.20
N PRO A 393 11.63 14.96 -10.63
CA PRO A 393 10.74 16.06 -10.98
C PRO A 393 11.38 17.42 -10.67
N THR A 394 11.11 18.38 -11.55
CA THR A 394 11.54 19.77 -11.37
C THR A 394 10.35 20.70 -11.48
N GLN A 395 10.23 21.63 -10.55
CA GLN A 395 9.17 22.63 -10.58
C GLN A 395 9.37 23.57 -11.79
N THR A 396 8.32 23.79 -12.56
CA THR A 396 8.30 24.92 -13.50
C THR A 396 8.41 26.23 -12.71
N PRO A 397 9.35 27.15 -13.01
CA PRO A 397 9.61 28.32 -12.22
C PRO A 397 8.34 29.14 -11.90
N GLY A 398 8.05 29.30 -10.60
CA GLY A 398 6.90 30.03 -10.10
C GLY A 398 5.56 29.29 -10.19
N GLN A 399 5.52 28.05 -10.65
CA GLN A 399 4.32 27.25 -10.68
C GLN A 399 3.99 26.73 -9.28
N THR A 400 2.80 27.08 -8.78
CA THR A 400 2.32 26.67 -7.47
C THR A 400 0.91 26.09 -7.56
N TYR A 401 0.53 25.37 -6.53
CA TYR A 401 -0.82 24.82 -6.33
C TYR A 401 -1.43 25.40 -5.06
N GLN A 402 -2.73 25.66 -5.09
CA GLN A 402 -3.49 26.12 -3.93
C GLN A 402 -4.22 24.91 -3.34
N ALA A 403 -3.56 24.19 -2.43
CA ALA A 403 -4.16 23.07 -1.74
C ALA A 403 -5.17 23.57 -0.70
N ASN A 404 -6.34 22.93 -0.62
CA ASN A 404 -7.35 23.26 0.36
C ASN A 404 -7.00 22.77 1.76
N PHE A 405 -7.58 23.35 2.80
CA PHE A 405 -7.60 22.76 4.12
C PHE A 405 -8.94 22.98 4.84
N ILE A 406 -9.27 22.01 5.70
CA ILE A 406 -10.39 22.09 6.65
C ILE A 406 -9.86 21.70 8.01
N CYS A 407 -9.99 22.57 9.00
CA CYS A 407 -9.55 22.32 10.39
C CYS A 407 -10.73 22.42 11.36
N ASN A 408 -10.84 21.45 12.27
CA ASN A 408 -11.84 21.41 13.33
C ASN A 408 -11.21 21.58 14.70
N VAL A 409 -11.73 22.50 15.50
CA VAL A 409 -11.34 22.75 16.90
C VAL A 409 -12.42 22.22 17.83
N GLY A 410 -12.06 21.30 18.73
CA GLY A 410 -12.97 20.64 19.65
C GLY A 410 -13.59 21.61 20.69
N ARG A 411 -14.87 21.46 20.94
CA ARG A 411 -15.63 22.33 21.87
C ARG A 411 -15.12 22.28 23.30
N LYS A 412 -14.82 21.09 23.79
CA LYS A 412 -14.37 20.85 25.16
C LYS A 412 -13.09 21.63 25.48
N ALA A 413 -12.09 21.50 24.60
CA ALA A 413 -10.83 22.21 24.72
C ALA A 413 -11.00 23.72 24.47
N PHE A 414 -11.80 24.10 23.47
CA PHE A 414 -12.08 25.50 23.17
C PHE A 414 -12.73 26.26 24.30
N SER A 415 -13.53 25.61 25.15
CA SER A 415 -14.20 26.22 26.32
C SER A 415 -13.32 26.33 27.56
N ASP A 416 -12.13 25.77 27.58
CA ASP A 416 -11.18 25.79 28.71
C ASP A 416 -9.80 26.30 28.26
N GLU A 417 -9.75 27.60 27.97
CA GLU A 417 -8.53 28.29 27.61
C GLU A 417 -7.41 28.12 28.62
N ALA A 418 -7.74 28.20 29.94
CA ALA A 418 -6.73 28.11 31.02
C ALA A 418 -5.94 26.77 30.97
N THR A 419 -6.60 25.69 30.58
CA THR A 419 -6.00 24.36 30.44
C THR A 419 -5.30 24.16 29.09
N TYR A 420 -5.89 24.65 28.00
CA TYR A 420 -5.52 24.21 26.66
C TYR A 420 -4.81 25.26 25.79
N ALA A 421 -4.62 26.50 26.24
CA ALA A 421 -3.89 27.50 25.46
C ALA A 421 -2.46 27.03 25.10
N GLY A 422 -2.15 26.94 23.82
CA GLY A 422 -0.89 26.45 23.28
C GLY A 422 -0.62 24.96 23.53
N LYS A 423 -1.65 24.14 23.79
CA LYS A 423 -1.49 22.72 24.13
C LYS A 423 -2.38 21.77 23.34
N MET A 424 -3.24 22.29 22.44
CA MET A 424 -4.02 21.42 21.58
C MET A 424 -3.11 20.83 20.50
N ARG A 425 -3.14 19.51 20.39
CA ARG A 425 -2.25 18.78 19.47
C ARG A 425 -2.73 18.95 18.03
N PRO A 426 -1.87 19.42 17.11
CA PRO A 426 -2.20 19.50 15.70
C PRO A 426 -2.11 18.13 15.07
N VAL A 427 -3.21 17.66 14.48
CA VAL A 427 -3.29 16.36 13.81
C VAL A 427 -3.75 16.58 12.37
N GLU A 428 -2.93 16.20 11.41
CA GLU A 428 -3.37 16.10 10.01
C GLU A 428 -4.10 14.79 9.77
N TYR A 429 -5.15 14.85 8.96
CA TYR A 429 -6.01 13.72 8.70
C TYR A 429 -6.05 13.33 7.23
N GLY A 430 -5.68 12.07 6.94
CA GLY A 430 -5.80 11.48 5.62
C GLY A 430 -7.19 10.89 5.38
N HIS A 431 -7.85 11.33 4.31
CA HIS A 431 -9.18 10.83 3.92
C HIS A 431 -9.14 9.50 3.17
N GLY A 432 -10.28 8.80 3.09
CA GLY A 432 -10.45 7.52 2.42
C GLY A 432 -10.42 7.57 0.89
N LEU A 433 -10.62 6.39 0.26
CA LEU A 433 -10.52 6.19 -1.18
C LEU A 433 -11.40 7.16 -1.97
N PHE A 434 -10.77 7.95 -2.85
CA PHE A 434 -11.42 8.98 -3.65
C PHE A 434 -12.36 9.92 -2.87
N GLY A 435 -12.07 10.12 -1.57
CA GLY A 435 -12.77 11.08 -0.73
C GLY A 435 -12.25 12.51 -0.89
N GLY A 436 -12.21 13.26 0.21
CA GLY A 436 -11.69 14.62 0.27
C GLY A 436 -11.55 15.12 1.71
N ALA A 437 -10.94 16.29 1.89
CA ALA A 437 -10.69 16.92 3.20
C ALA A 437 -11.96 17.05 4.08
N GLY A 438 -13.13 17.03 3.47
CA GLY A 438 -14.42 17.08 4.16
C GLY A 438 -14.66 15.92 5.11
N GLU A 439 -13.96 14.79 4.95
CA GLU A 439 -14.07 13.61 5.83
C GLU A 439 -13.63 13.91 7.27
N VAL A 440 -12.81 14.93 7.49
CA VAL A 440 -12.46 15.41 8.84
C VAL A 440 -13.70 15.80 9.68
N ASN A 441 -14.84 15.98 9.05
CA ASN A 441 -16.13 16.26 9.69
C ASN A 441 -16.89 15.01 10.16
N SER A 442 -16.33 13.81 10.00
CA SER A 442 -16.95 12.56 10.46
C SER A 442 -16.91 12.43 11.99
N GLY A 443 -17.79 11.59 12.52
CA GLY A 443 -17.96 11.43 13.96
C GLY A 443 -16.70 11.09 14.74
N PRO A 444 -15.90 10.10 14.31
CA PRO A 444 -14.66 9.72 14.99
C PRO A 444 -13.66 10.88 15.11
N GLN A 445 -13.39 11.61 14.01
CA GLN A 445 -12.44 12.73 13.99
C GLN A 445 -12.92 13.88 14.90
N LYS A 446 -14.23 14.19 14.86
CA LYS A 446 -14.83 15.16 15.78
C LYS A 446 -14.72 14.70 17.24
N THR A 447 -14.81 13.38 17.49
CA THR A 447 -14.65 12.82 18.84
C THR A 447 -13.21 13.00 19.33
N MET A 448 -12.23 12.64 18.49
CA MET A 448 -10.81 12.84 18.80
C MET A 448 -10.50 14.32 19.03
N ALA A 449 -10.97 15.21 18.18
CA ALA A 449 -10.78 16.65 18.35
C ALA A 449 -11.36 17.17 19.68
N ASN A 450 -12.58 16.73 20.04
CA ASN A 450 -13.28 17.21 21.22
C ASN A 450 -12.80 16.59 22.54
N ASP A 451 -12.69 15.25 22.57
CA ASP A 451 -12.50 14.51 23.81
C ASP A 451 -11.02 14.37 24.19
N HIS A 452 -10.11 14.54 23.21
CA HIS A 452 -8.67 14.36 23.35
C HIS A 452 -7.85 15.65 23.09
N ALA A 453 -8.52 16.80 23.02
CA ALA A 453 -7.88 18.12 22.88
C ALA A 453 -6.96 18.24 21.66
N MET A 454 -7.45 17.84 20.50
CA MET A 454 -6.74 17.91 19.22
C MET A 454 -7.37 18.95 18.29
N VAL A 455 -6.59 19.47 17.36
CA VAL A 455 -7.08 20.23 16.21
C VAL A 455 -6.83 19.36 14.98
N TYR A 456 -7.90 18.84 14.40
CA TYR A 456 -7.84 18.00 13.20
C TYR A 456 -7.92 18.84 11.94
N CYS A 457 -6.90 18.77 11.11
CA CYS A 457 -6.83 19.41 9.80
C CYS A 457 -6.69 18.39 8.69
N ALA A 458 -7.33 18.60 7.55
CA ALA A 458 -7.22 17.72 6.38
C ALA A 458 -7.03 18.53 5.11
N THR A 459 -6.38 17.94 4.12
CA THR A 459 -6.29 18.39 2.73
C THR A 459 -6.67 17.23 1.80
N ASP A 460 -6.89 17.51 0.52
CA ASP A 460 -7.22 16.47 -0.46
C ASP A 460 -5.96 15.71 -0.90
N TRP A 461 -6.06 14.38 -1.03
CA TRP A 461 -5.07 13.56 -1.70
C TRP A 461 -5.07 13.86 -3.20
N THR A 462 -4.27 14.85 -3.66
CA THR A 462 -4.04 15.04 -5.10
C THR A 462 -3.61 13.70 -5.72
N GLY A 463 -4.27 13.26 -6.78
CA GLY A 463 -4.07 11.96 -7.42
C GLY A 463 -5.11 10.92 -7.02
N MET A 464 -5.63 10.98 -5.80
CA MET A 464 -6.61 10.01 -5.29
C MET A 464 -7.75 10.66 -4.49
N ALA A 465 -8.04 11.94 -4.76
CA ALA A 465 -9.25 12.59 -4.31
C ALA A 465 -10.39 12.41 -5.32
N THR A 466 -11.59 12.82 -4.93
CA THR A 466 -12.79 12.77 -5.78
C THR A 466 -12.55 13.34 -7.19
N ALA A 467 -11.80 14.43 -7.30
CA ALA A 467 -11.51 15.08 -8.56
C ALA A 467 -10.55 14.29 -9.48
N ASP A 468 -9.85 13.28 -8.95
CA ASP A 468 -8.88 12.48 -9.69
C ASP A 468 -9.45 11.17 -10.26
N VAL A 469 -10.70 10.81 -9.95
CA VAL A 469 -11.35 9.61 -10.49
C VAL A 469 -11.26 9.49 -12.00
N PRO A 470 -11.43 10.55 -12.82
CA PRO A 470 -11.24 10.45 -14.27
C PRO A 470 -9.83 10.00 -14.67
N ASN A 471 -8.79 10.34 -13.91
CA ASN A 471 -7.43 9.89 -14.15
C ASN A 471 -7.28 8.40 -13.87
N ALA A 472 -7.88 7.91 -12.78
CA ALA A 472 -7.88 6.48 -12.45
C ALA A 472 -8.54 5.65 -13.56
N VAL A 473 -9.71 6.09 -14.04
CA VAL A 473 -10.40 5.44 -15.16
C VAL A 473 -9.53 5.39 -16.42
N VAL A 474 -8.87 6.51 -16.75
CA VAL A 474 -7.98 6.58 -17.92
C VAL A 474 -6.77 5.64 -17.75
N ALA A 475 -6.16 5.61 -16.57
CA ALA A 475 -5.00 4.78 -16.27
C ALA A 475 -5.33 3.29 -16.34
N LEU A 476 -6.48 2.86 -15.80
CA LEU A 476 -6.91 1.45 -15.83
C LEU A 476 -7.35 0.99 -17.23
N ASN A 477 -7.80 1.89 -18.09
CA ASN A 477 -8.12 1.55 -19.49
C ASN A 477 -6.89 1.47 -20.40
N ASP A 478 -5.80 2.14 -20.06
CA ASP A 478 -4.51 2.08 -20.76
C ASP A 478 -3.37 2.25 -19.75
N LEU A 479 -2.80 1.15 -19.31
CA LEU A 479 -1.75 1.15 -18.29
C LEU A 479 -0.48 1.89 -18.71
N SER A 480 -0.26 2.14 -20.01
CA SER A 480 0.80 3.06 -20.44
C SER A 480 0.65 4.46 -19.84
N ARG A 481 -0.51 4.79 -19.33
CA ARG A 481 -0.86 6.06 -18.69
C ARG A 481 -0.90 5.99 -17.16
N PHE A 482 -0.52 4.85 -16.58
CA PHE A 482 -0.51 4.67 -15.12
C PHE A 482 0.34 5.70 -14.36
N PRO A 483 1.45 6.23 -14.90
CA PRO A 483 2.20 7.32 -14.30
C PRO A 483 1.36 8.58 -13.97
N LEU A 484 0.23 8.79 -14.65
CA LEU A 484 -0.67 9.91 -14.34
C LEU A 484 -1.26 9.84 -12.93
N LEU A 485 -1.40 8.63 -12.37
CA LEU A 485 -1.83 8.46 -10.98
C LEU A 485 -0.66 8.65 -10.03
N THR A 486 0.41 7.89 -10.21
CA THR A 486 1.54 7.86 -9.27
C THR A 486 2.23 9.22 -9.14
N ASP A 487 2.40 9.94 -10.24
CA ASP A 487 3.00 11.27 -10.21
C ASP A 487 2.14 12.28 -9.45
N ARG A 488 0.82 12.18 -9.61
CA ARG A 488 -0.11 13.06 -8.89
C ARG A 488 -0.19 12.73 -7.40
N VAL A 489 -0.12 11.45 -7.03
CA VAL A 489 -0.12 11.04 -5.62
C VAL A 489 1.12 11.57 -4.91
N GLN A 490 2.31 11.52 -5.54
CA GLN A 490 3.52 12.11 -4.97
C GLN A 490 3.39 13.63 -4.74
N GLN A 491 2.66 14.34 -5.61
CA GLN A 491 2.31 15.75 -5.35
C GLN A 491 1.34 15.87 -4.17
N GLY A 492 0.39 14.97 -4.03
CA GLY A 492 -0.52 14.90 -2.89
C GLY A 492 0.20 14.69 -1.57
N GLU A 493 1.18 13.81 -1.54
CA GLU A 493 2.04 13.56 -0.39
C GLU A 493 2.81 14.83 0.00
N LEU A 494 3.37 15.56 -0.96
CA LEU A 494 4.00 16.85 -0.70
C LEU A 494 3.02 17.88 -0.11
N ASN A 495 1.75 17.87 -0.53
CA ASN A 495 0.74 18.76 0.05
C ASN A 495 0.53 18.48 1.53
N PHE A 496 0.50 17.20 1.94
CA PHE A 496 0.43 16.81 3.35
C PHE A 496 1.67 17.29 4.14
N LEU A 497 2.86 17.14 3.60
CA LEU A 497 4.07 17.65 4.26
C LEU A 497 4.02 19.17 4.49
N TYR A 498 3.40 19.92 3.58
CA TYR A 498 3.22 21.36 3.72
C TYR A 498 2.13 21.72 4.73
N LEU A 499 1.06 20.93 4.81
CA LEU A 499 0.03 21.08 5.84
C LEU A 499 0.63 20.84 7.24
N ALA A 500 1.41 19.78 7.42
CA ALA A 500 2.13 19.51 8.68
C ALA A 500 3.04 20.69 9.07
N ARG A 501 3.80 21.24 8.12
CA ARG A 501 4.64 22.44 8.34
C ARG A 501 3.80 23.64 8.78
N LEU A 502 2.63 23.88 8.20
CA LEU A 502 1.73 24.97 8.63
C LEU A 502 1.25 24.79 10.07
N MET A 503 1.01 23.57 10.48
CA MET A 503 0.54 23.27 11.83
C MET A 503 1.65 23.35 12.88
N ALA A 504 2.86 22.95 12.54
CA ALA A 504 4.02 22.94 13.43
C ALA A 504 4.79 24.29 13.47
N HIS A 505 4.67 25.14 12.43
CA HIS A 505 5.47 26.35 12.35
C HIS A 505 4.90 27.49 13.22
N PRO A 506 5.73 28.21 14.02
CA PRO A 506 5.25 29.33 14.85
C PRO A 506 4.64 30.50 14.09
N GLN A 507 4.95 30.65 12.78
CA GLN A 507 4.35 31.63 11.89
C GLN A 507 3.27 31.02 10.96
N GLY A 508 2.90 29.75 11.16
CA GLY A 508 1.83 29.07 10.46
C GLY A 508 0.45 29.34 11.07
N PHE A 509 -0.37 28.30 11.18
CA PHE A 509 -1.74 28.44 11.70
C PHE A 509 -1.81 29.12 13.04
N THR A 510 -0.91 28.79 13.95
CA THR A 510 -0.87 29.35 15.31
C THR A 510 -0.74 30.87 15.36
N ALA A 511 -0.17 31.51 14.35
CA ALA A 511 -0.05 32.98 14.25
C ALA A 511 -1.31 33.68 13.71
N ASN A 512 -2.27 32.92 13.16
CA ASN A 512 -3.48 33.47 12.56
C ASN A 512 -4.62 33.56 13.59
N PRO A 513 -5.36 34.68 13.67
CA PRO A 513 -6.50 34.83 14.60
C PRO A 513 -7.58 33.75 14.48
N ALA A 514 -7.72 33.09 13.33
CA ALA A 514 -8.64 31.97 13.17
C ALA A 514 -8.31 30.79 14.09
N PHE A 515 -7.05 30.62 14.46
CA PHE A 515 -6.52 29.58 15.34
C PHE A 515 -6.18 30.10 16.75
N GLN A 516 -6.83 31.18 17.18
CA GLN A 516 -6.59 31.81 18.48
C GLN A 516 -7.91 32.04 19.23
N TRP A 517 -7.81 32.13 20.56
CA TRP A 517 -8.87 32.69 21.37
C TRP A 517 -9.02 34.18 21.15
N ALA A 518 -10.08 34.78 21.70
CA ALA A 518 -10.38 36.20 21.50
C ALA A 518 -9.31 37.16 22.09
N ASP A 519 -8.50 36.70 23.02
CA ASP A 519 -7.39 37.44 23.64
C ASP A 519 -6.06 37.29 22.88
N GLY A 520 -6.06 36.51 21.76
CA GLY A 520 -4.89 36.30 20.92
C GLY A 520 -3.99 35.12 21.32
N LYS A 521 -4.35 34.34 22.34
CA LYS A 521 -3.61 33.13 22.65
C LYS A 521 -3.87 32.03 21.62
N PRO A 522 -2.84 31.30 21.16
CA PRO A 522 -2.98 30.23 20.19
C PRO A 522 -3.60 28.97 20.77
N PHE A 523 -4.30 28.19 19.93
CA PHE A 523 -4.78 26.87 20.30
C PHE A 523 -3.64 25.83 20.30
N LEU A 524 -2.82 25.85 19.24
CA LEU A 524 -1.93 24.77 18.87
C LEU A 524 -0.66 24.68 19.72
N ASP A 525 -0.28 23.46 20.03
CA ASP A 525 1.07 23.10 20.46
C ASP A 525 1.94 22.87 19.20
N THR A 526 2.87 23.73 18.93
CA THR A 526 3.70 23.68 17.74
C THR A 526 4.98 22.86 17.88
N ARG A 527 5.13 22.08 18.95
CA ARG A 527 6.34 21.26 19.17
C ARG A 527 6.44 20.10 18.19
N GLU A 528 5.32 19.57 17.75
CA GLU A 528 5.22 18.45 16.82
C GLU A 528 3.82 18.45 16.19
N ALA A 529 3.73 18.13 14.91
CA ALA A 529 2.48 17.74 14.26
C ALA A 529 2.33 16.22 14.31
N PHE A 530 1.11 15.74 14.25
CA PHE A 530 0.79 14.31 14.29
C PHE A 530 -0.03 13.93 13.06
N TYR A 531 0.01 12.66 12.70
CA TYR A 531 -0.79 12.14 11.62
C TYR A 531 -1.79 11.09 12.13
N ASP A 532 -3.05 11.21 11.74
CA ASP A 532 -4.09 10.19 11.85
C ASP A 532 -4.73 10.02 10.48
N GLY A 533 -4.72 8.85 9.97
CA GLY A 533 -5.35 8.58 8.69
C GLY A 533 -6.23 7.37 8.75
N ASN A 534 -7.05 7.20 7.75
CA ASN A 534 -7.97 6.06 7.72
C ASN A 534 -8.26 5.64 6.27
N SER A 535 -8.25 4.31 5.90
CA SER A 535 -8.42 3.74 4.55
C SER A 535 -7.28 4.18 3.62
N GLN A 536 -7.51 4.64 2.49
CA GLN A 536 -6.46 5.23 1.66
C GLN A 536 -5.59 6.23 2.43
N GLY A 537 -6.20 7.05 3.33
CA GLY A 537 -5.45 7.98 4.17
C GLY A 537 -4.47 7.29 5.10
N GLY A 538 -4.66 6.02 5.29
CA GLY A 538 -3.73 5.21 6.01
C GLY A 538 -2.72 4.51 5.16
N ILE A 539 -3.09 4.08 4.00
CA ILE A 539 -2.14 3.54 3.03
C ILE A 539 -1.12 4.64 2.69
N TYR A 540 -1.53 5.80 2.19
CA TYR A 540 -0.59 6.89 1.88
C TYR A 540 -0.02 7.59 3.11
N GLY A 541 -0.73 7.49 4.25
CA GLY A 541 -0.18 7.94 5.52
C GLY A 541 1.15 7.32 5.86
N GLY A 542 1.41 6.07 5.44
CA GLY A 542 2.70 5.43 5.59
C GLY A 542 3.80 6.08 4.78
N THR A 543 3.53 6.38 3.53
CA THR A 543 4.47 7.11 2.69
C THR A 543 4.71 8.51 3.24
N VAL A 544 3.64 9.25 3.59
CA VAL A 544 3.77 10.57 4.23
C VAL A 544 4.60 10.48 5.51
N CYS A 545 4.34 9.51 6.36
CA CYS A 545 5.11 9.27 7.58
C CYS A 545 6.58 9.02 7.26
N ALA A 546 6.85 8.12 6.33
CA ALA A 546 8.21 7.76 5.93
C ALA A 546 9.07 8.95 5.52
N VAL A 547 8.47 9.96 4.88
CA VAL A 547 9.18 11.12 4.34
C VAL A 547 8.94 12.41 5.11
N SER A 548 8.08 12.40 6.14
CA SER A 548 7.72 13.59 6.89
C SER A 548 8.91 14.13 7.69
N VAL A 549 8.90 15.43 7.91
CA VAL A 549 9.90 16.15 8.67
C VAL A 549 9.33 16.78 9.94
N ASP A 550 8.03 17.03 9.97
CA ASP A 550 7.32 17.69 11.07
C ASP A 550 6.41 16.74 11.86
N VAL A 551 6.12 15.54 11.31
CA VAL A 551 5.34 14.48 11.94
C VAL A 551 6.27 13.34 12.30
N ARG A 552 6.18 12.83 13.53
CA ARG A 552 6.98 11.68 14.00
C ARG A 552 6.15 10.53 14.53
N HIS A 553 4.87 10.76 14.81
CA HIS A 553 3.93 9.76 15.28
C HIS A 553 2.73 9.71 14.36
N CYS A 554 2.50 8.56 13.75
CA CYS A 554 1.41 8.33 12.82
C CYS A 554 0.50 7.22 13.32
N ALA A 555 -0.76 7.54 13.59
CA ALA A 555 -1.76 6.55 13.94
C ALA A 555 -2.58 6.18 12.70
N LEU A 556 -2.68 4.91 12.46
CA LEU A 556 -3.13 4.41 11.19
C LEU A 556 -4.14 3.30 11.41
N GLY A 557 -5.42 3.59 11.19
CA GLY A 557 -6.53 2.66 11.36
C GLY A 557 -6.82 1.87 10.08
N VAL A 558 -6.98 0.55 10.15
CA VAL A 558 -7.22 -0.41 9.06
C VAL A 558 -6.21 -0.31 7.91
N PRO A 559 -4.90 -0.41 8.16
CA PRO A 559 -3.79 -0.18 7.24
C PRO A 559 -3.57 -1.27 6.20
N GLY A 560 -2.73 -0.97 5.24
CA GLY A 560 -2.22 -1.90 4.27
C GLY A 560 -1.22 -1.28 3.31
N MET A 561 -0.55 -2.12 2.58
CA MET A 561 0.39 -1.79 1.51
C MET A 561 0.31 -2.85 0.43
N ASP A 562 1.03 -2.65 -0.68
CA ASP A 562 1.11 -3.61 -1.77
C ASP A 562 -0.25 -3.86 -2.44
N TYR A 563 -0.56 -3.01 -3.39
CA TYR A 563 -1.81 -3.09 -4.13
C TYR A 563 -1.92 -4.36 -4.98
N SER A 564 -0.79 -5.01 -5.36
CA SER A 564 -0.85 -6.27 -6.09
C SER A 564 -1.46 -7.40 -5.24
N ILE A 565 -1.24 -7.37 -3.93
CA ILE A 565 -1.85 -8.30 -2.97
C ILE A 565 -3.23 -7.79 -2.50
N LEU A 566 -3.36 -6.48 -2.29
CA LEU A 566 -4.55 -5.87 -1.71
C LEU A 566 -5.74 -5.90 -2.67
N LEU A 567 -5.54 -5.53 -3.93
CA LEU A 567 -6.63 -5.33 -4.89
C LEU A 567 -7.50 -6.57 -5.10
N PRO A 568 -6.97 -7.77 -5.33
CA PRO A 568 -7.81 -8.96 -5.48
C PRO A 568 -8.65 -9.29 -4.25
N ARG A 569 -8.23 -8.81 -3.07
CA ARG A 569 -8.87 -9.07 -1.77
C ARG A 569 -9.79 -7.94 -1.31
N SER A 570 -9.92 -6.88 -2.09
CA SER A 570 -10.69 -5.69 -1.72
C SER A 570 -12.08 -5.68 -2.33
N SER A 571 -13.09 -5.49 -1.49
CA SER A 571 -14.45 -5.26 -1.97
C SER A 571 -14.62 -3.92 -2.69
N ASP A 572 -13.70 -2.98 -2.49
CA ASP A 572 -13.69 -1.69 -3.20
C ASP A 572 -13.13 -1.84 -4.63
N TYR A 573 -12.32 -2.85 -4.87
CA TYR A 573 -11.76 -3.11 -6.19
C TYR A 573 -12.58 -4.14 -6.97
N VAL A 574 -12.93 -5.27 -6.36
CA VAL A 574 -13.60 -6.39 -7.03
C VAL A 574 -15.06 -6.07 -7.30
N ALA A 575 -15.43 -5.99 -8.56
CA ALA A 575 -16.76 -5.67 -9.01
C ALA A 575 -17.78 -6.77 -8.64
N THR A 576 -18.91 -6.38 -8.06
CA THR A 576 -20.02 -7.28 -7.75
C THR A 576 -21.08 -7.35 -8.85
N LYS A 577 -21.03 -6.44 -9.80
CA LYS A 577 -22.00 -6.34 -10.91
C LYS A 577 -21.28 -6.08 -12.23
N PRO A 578 -21.83 -6.62 -13.33
CA PRO A 578 -21.30 -6.31 -14.64
C PRO A 578 -21.42 -4.82 -14.99
N LEU A 579 -20.42 -4.30 -15.65
CA LEU A 579 -20.42 -2.95 -16.22
C LEU A 579 -21.68 -2.69 -17.08
N SER A 580 -22.25 -3.75 -17.67
CA SER A 580 -23.48 -3.71 -18.48
C SER A 580 -24.77 -3.61 -17.67
N ALA A 581 -24.75 -3.95 -16.39
CA ALA A 581 -25.90 -3.85 -15.49
C ALA A 581 -25.98 -2.48 -14.80
N TYR A 582 -25.04 -1.60 -15.11
CA TYR A 582 -24.96 -0.26 -14.58
C TYR A 582 -25.79 0.72 -15.42
N ASP A 583 -26.76 1.34 -14.79
CA ASP A 583 -27.53 2.44 -15.40
C ASP A 583 -27.00 3.78 -14.86
N PRO A 584 -26.26 4.55 -15.68
CA PRO A 584 -25.69 5.81 -15.24
C PRO A 584 -26.73 6.86 -14.89
N THR A 585 -28.00 6.65 -15.31
CA THR A 585 -29.11 7.57 -14.98
C THR A 585 -29.79 7.23 -13.65
N ALA A 586 -29.55 6.01 -13.13
CA ALA A 586 -30.06 5.52 -11.86
C ALA A 586 -28.98 5.51 -10.75
N PHE A 587 -27.84 6.15 -10.98
CA PHE A 587 -26.75 6.19 -10.02
C PHE A 587 -27.18 6.93 -8.74
N ASP A 588 -27.22 6.19 -7.65
CA ASP A 588 -27.41 6.72 -6.30
C ASP A 588 -26.07 6.66 -5.55
N PRO A 589 -25.45 7.79 -5.29
CA PRO A 589 -24.18 7.84 -4.55
C PRO A 589 -24.31 7.32 -3.10
N GLY A 590 -25.53 7.19 -2.59
CA GLY A 590 -25.81 6.60 -1.28
C GLY A 590 -26.03 5.08 -1.30
N ASP A 591 -26.07 4.43 -2.48
CA ASP A 591 -26.20 2.99 -2.61
C ASP A 591 -24.82 2.33 -2.75
N PRO A 592 -24.29 1.66 -1.71
CA PRO A 592 -23.01 0.98 -1.79
C PRO A 592 -23.02 -0.17 -2.82
N THR A 593 -24.21 -0.63 -3.24
CA THR A 593 -24.34 -1.66 -4.29
C THR A 593 -24.24 -1.09 -5.70
N ALA A 594 -24.23 0.22 -5.84
CA ALA A 594 -24.03 0.92 -7.10
C ALA A 594 -22.56 1.18 -7.44
N GLN A 595 -21.62 0.86 -6.53
CA GLN A 595 -20.19 1.00 -6.79
C GLN A 595 -19.78 0.03 -7.91
N ILE A 596 -19.15 0.59 -8.93
CA ILE A 596 -18.46 -0.21 -9.96
C ILE A 596 -17.09 -0.53 -9.40
N GLY A 597 -16.81 -1.81 -9.22
CA GLY A 597 -15.44 -2.22 -8.87
C GLY A 597 -14.47 -1.85 -10.00
N TYR A 598 -13.32 -1.35 -9.62
CA TYR A 598 -12.26 -0.97 -10.56
C TYR A 598 -11.72 -2.17 -11.35
N SER A 599 -11.86 -3.39 -10.81
CA SER A 599 -11.53 -4.63 -11.51
C SER A 599 -12.23 -4.76 -12.86
N ALA A 600 -13.53 -4.42 -12.93
CA ALA A 600 -14.27 -4.50 -14.19
C ALA A 600 -13.74 -3.53 -15.25
N LEU A 601 -13.13 -2.42 -14.88
CA LEU A 601 -12.45 -1.52 -15.82
C LEU A 601 -11.17 -2.16 -16.34
N LEU A 602 -10.33 -2.68 -15.46
CA LEU A 602 -9.07 -3.31 -15.81
C LEU A 602 -9.29 -4.58 -16.63
N ASP A 603 -10.17 -5.49 -16.19
CA ASP A 603 -10.45 -6.76 -16.84
C ASP A 603 -11.09 -6.59 -18.23
N ASN A 604 -11.91 -5.55 -18.41
CA ASN A 604 -12.43 -5.21 -19.74
C ASN A 604 -11.38 -4.57 -20.64
N ALA A 605 -10.44 -3.82 -20.08
CA ALA A 605 -9.34 -3.23 -20.84
C ALA A 605 -8.29 -4.28 -21.23
N TYR A 606 -7.98 -5.20 -20.32
CA TYR A 606 -7.00 -6.29 -20.48
C TYR A 606 -7.70 -7.65 -20.29
N PRO A 607 -8.33 -8.18 -21.34
CA PRO A 607 -9.21 -9.34 -21.21
C PRO A 607 -8.49 -10.69 -21.12
N ASP A 608 -7.18 -10.72 -21.27
CA ASP A 608 -6.37 -11.94 -21.12
C ASP A 608 -6.13 -12.20 -19.62
N GLN A 609 -6.95 -13.06 -19.06
CA GLN A 609 -6.94 -13.35 -17.61
C GLN A 609 -5.69 -14.09 -17.16
N SER A 610 -4.98 -14.76 -18.06
CA SER A 610 -3.70 -15.39 -17.74
C SER A 610 -2.58 -14.38 -17.46
N GLN A 611 -2.77 -13.11 -17.84
CA GLN A 611 -1.81 -12.03 -17.58
C GLN A 611 -2.19 -11.14 -16.38
N ARG A 612 -3.29 -11.43 -15.71
CA ARG A 612 -3.87 -10.53 -14.70
C ARG A 612 -2.92 -10.28 -13.53
N MET A 613 -2.33 -11.32 -12.95
CA MET A 613 -1.42 -11.17 -11.82
C MET A 613 -0.13 -10.44 -12.22
N VAL A 614 0.42 -10.74 -13.38
CA VAL A 614 1.54 -9.99 -13.96
C VAL A 614 1.18 -8.51 -14.16
N ILE A 615 -0.03 -8.20 -14.59
CA ILE A 615 -0.50 -6.82 -14.74
C ILE A 615 -0.57 -6.11 -13.38
N LEU A 616 -1.02 -6.77 -12.33
CA LEU A 616 -1.04 -6.19 -10.98
C LEU A 616 0.39 -5.93 -10.47
N ASP A 617 1.34 -6.81 -10.75
CA ASP A 617 2.74 -6.58 -10.41
C ASP A 617 3.37 -5.44 -11.21
N LEU A 618 3.04 -5.32 -12.49
CA LEU A 618 3.46 -4.16 -13.29
C LEU A 618 2.89 -2.86 -12.71
N ILE A 619 1.65 -2.86 -12.26
CA ILE A 619 1.05 -1.73 -11.54
C ILE A 619 1.86 -1.44 -10.28
N GLN A 620 2.16 -2.46 -9.47
CA GLN A 620 2.88 -2.30 -8.20
C GLN A 620 4.27 -1.69 -8.40
N MET A 621 5.03 -2.11 -9.41
CA MET A 621 6.35 -1.54 -9.71
C MET A 621 6.33 -0.01 -9.88
N LEU A 622 5.26 0.57 -10.40
CA LEU A 622 5.11 2.02 -10.50
C LEU A 622 4.47 2.62 -9.24
N TRP A 623 3.60 1.86 -8.59
CA TRP A 623 2.87 2.30 -7.40
C TRP A 623 3.78 2.44 -6.19
N ASP A 624 4.84 1.64 -6.08
CA ASP A 624 5.87 1.73 -5.03
C ASP A 624 6.43 3.14 -4.80
N ARG A 625 6.34 4.01 -5.81
CA ARG A 625 6.76 5.42 -5.69
C ARG A 625 5.86 6.25 -4.79
N SER A 626 4.68 5.75 -4.45
CA SER A 626 3.67 6.41 -3.61
C SER A 626 3.04 5.47 -2.58
N ASP A 627 3.11 4.15 -2.80
CA ASP A 627 2.63 3.14 -1.88
C ASP A 627 3.64 2.94 -0.74
N PRO A 628 3.18 2.81 0.51
CA PRO A 628 4.04 2.46 1.62
C PRO A 628 4.88 1.18 1.38
N ASN A 629 4.47 0.28 0.48
CA ASN A 629 5.28 -0.87 0.09
C ASN A 629 6.70 -0.46 -0.35
N GLY A 630 6.82 0.59 -1.15
CA GLY A 630 8.12 1.12 -1.59
C GLY A 630 8.91 1.85 -0.51
N TYR A 631 8.31 2.09 0.66
CA TYR A 631 8.92 2.82 1.77
C TYR A 631 9.03 2.00 3.06
N ALA A 632 8.41 0.84 3.14
CA ALA A 632 8.25 0.08 4.37
C ALA A 632 9.58 -0.26 5.05
N THR A 633 10.62 -0.60 4.31
CA THR A 633 11.95 -0.88 4.85
C THR A 633 12.65 0.34 5.46
N HIS A 634 12.17 1.54 5.15
CA HIS A 634 12.71 2.83 5.61
C HIS A 634 11.72 3.70 6.36
N MET A 635 10.53 3.24 6.48
CA MET A 635 9.42 4.06 6.94
C MET A 635 9.61 4.59 8.38
N THR A 636 10.55 4.06 9.17
CA THR A 636 10.88 4.54 10.50
C THR A 636 12.17 5.28 10.59
N GLY A 637 12.88 5.32 9.48
CA GLY A 637 14.14 6.02 9.39
C GLY A 637 15.06 5.42 8.34
N GLY A 638 16.18 6.07 8.13
CA GLY A 638 17.18 5.67 7.15
C GLY A 638 17.03 6.34 5.79
N LEU A 639 15.93 7.05 5.52
CA LEU A 639 15.84 7.90 4.33
C LEU A 639 16.75 9.14 4.47
N PRO A 640 17.37 9.58 3.37
CA PRO A 640 18.19 10.78 3.38
C PRO A 640 17.43 12.01 3.90
N ASN A 641 18.10 12.83 4.73
CA ASN A 641 17.57 14.09 5.24
C ASN A 641 16.19 13.95 5.92
N THR A 642 15.96 12.85 6.65
CA THR A 642 14.66 12.50 7.23
C THR A 642 14.85 12.09 8.69
N PRO A 643 14.02 12.59 9.63
CA PRO A 643 14.04 12.14 11.02
C PRO A 643 13.50 10.72 11.17
N THR A 644 13.51 10.19 12.38
CA THR A 644 12.92 8.89 12.71
C THR A 644 11.44 9.04 13.09
N HIS A 645 10.65 8.00 12.84
CA HIS A 645 9.20 7.98 13.06
C HIS A 645 8.77 6.77 13.89
N GLN A 646 7.58 6.84 14.43
CA GLN A 646 6.89 5.74 15.12
C GLN A 646 5.46 5.64 14.63
N VAL A 647 4.92 4.43 14.63
CA VAL A 647 3.62 4.23 14.06
C VAL A 647 2.78 3.21 14.80
N LEU A 648 1.50 3.51 14.89
CA LEU A 648 0.47 2.67 15.45
C LEU A 648 -0.46 2.15 14.35
N LEU A 649 -0.51 0.83 14.16
CA LEU A 649 -1.40 0.15 13.23
C LEU A 649 -2.63 -0.36 13.99
N GLN A 650 -3.82 0.11 13.63
CA GLN A 650 -5.09 -0.35 14.19
C GLN A 650 -5.90 -1.07 13.11
N VAL A 651 -5.95 -2.37 13.13
CA VAL A 651 -6.48 -3.25 12.07
C VAL A 651 -7.87 -3.75 12.44
N ALA A 652 -8.81 -3.72 11.50
CA ALA A 652 -10.09 -4.41 11.64
C ALA A 652 -9.92 -5.89 11.25
N TYR A 653 -10.16 -6.81 12.17
CA TYR A 653 -10.07 -8.23 11.84
C TYR A 653 -11.20 -8.66 10.94
N GLY A 654 -10.86 -9.23 9.79
CA GLY A 654 -11.83 -9.63 8.76
C GLY A 654 -12.28 -8.50 7.84
N ASP A 655 -11.52 -7.42 7.75
CA ASP A 655 -11.78 -6.26 6.89
C ASP A 655 -12.11 -6.68 5.45
N HIS A 656 -13.17 -6.08 4.88
CA HIS A 656 -13.62 -6.38 3.52
C HIS A 656 -12.91 -5.54 2.47
N GLN A 657 -12.35 -4.40 2.84
CA GLN A 657 -11.78 -3.42 1.93
C GLN A 657 -10.26 -3.47 1.90
N VAL A 658 -9.63 -3.66 3.07
CA VAL A 658 -8.17 -3.76 3.18
C VAL A 658 -7.79 -5.06 3.87
N ALA A 659 -7.19 -5.95 3.10
CA ALA A 659 -6.85 -7.30 3.55
C ALA A 659 -5.84 -7.27 4.71
N ASN A 660 -6.15 -7.96 5.81
CA ASN A 660 -5.34 -7.98 7.03
C ASN A 660 -3.89 -8.38 6.78
N ILE A 661 -3.64 -9.33 5.85
CA ILE A 661 -2.27 -9.80 5.54
C ILE A 661 -1.35 -8.66 5.05
N THR A 662 -1.88 -7.63 4.40
CA THR A 662 -1.07 -6.51 3.94
C THR A 662 -0.57 -5.65 5.10
N ALA A 663 -1.43 -5.41 6.11
CA ALA A 663 -1.06 -4.73 7.35
C ALA A 663 -0.11 -5.58 8.22
N GLU A 664 -0.30 -6.88 8.24
CA GLU A 664 0.56 -7.81 8.98
C GLU A 664 1.96 -7.89 8.35
N THR A 665 2.05 -7.90 7.01
CA THR A 665 3.33 -7.85 6.29
C THR A 665 4.05 -6.53 6.55
N GLU A 666 3.31 -5.44 6.55
CA GLU A 666 3.82 -4.13 6.91
C GLU A 666 4.35 -4.11 8.34
N ALA A 667 3.58 -4.58 9.32
CA ALA A 667 3.99 -4.66 10.70
C ALA A 667 5.29 -5.46 10.90
N ARG A 668 5.42 -6.60 10.21
CA ARG A 668 6.65 -7.40 10.21
C ARG A 668 7.83 -6.65 9.59
N THR A 669 7.60 -5.96 8.49
CA THR A 669 8.64 -5.21 7.77
C THR A 669 9.21 -4.08 8.61
N ILE A 670 8.36 -3.38 9.31
CA ILE A 670 8.71 -2.22 10.12
C ILE A 670 9.16 -2.56 11.54
N GLY A 671 9.12 -3.84 11.93
CA GLY A 671 9.46 -4.28 13.27
C GLY A 671 8.49 -3.80 14.34
N ALA A 672 7.21 -3.68 14.02
CA ALA A 672 6.17 -3.37 15.01
C ALA A 672 6.02 -4.49 16.04
N HIS A 673 5.56 -4.14 17.24
CA HIS A 673 5.18 -5.08 18.27
C HIS A 673 3.66 -5.26 18.31
N GLY A 674 3.19 -6.50 18.48
CA GLY A 674 1.76 -6.86 18.45
C GLY A 674 1.13 -6.99 19.82
N ALA A 675 -0.14 -6.61 19.94
CA ALA A 675 -0.93 -6.88 21.13
C ALA A 675 -1.28 -8.37 21.21
N GLU A 676 -0.91 -9.04 22.30
CA GLU A 676 -1.10 -10.49 22.50
C GLU A 676 -2.00 -10.82 23.69
N PRO A 677 -2.92 -11.80 23.61
CA PRO A 677 -3.30 -12.50 22.36
C PRO A 677 -4.03 -11.54 21.41
N PRO A 678 -3.82 -11.67 20.07
CA PRO A 678 -4.43 -10.72 19.12
C PRO A 678 -5.97 -10.88 19.06
N LEU A 679 -6.47 -12.08 19.27
CA LEU A 679 -7.88 -12.48 19.16
C LEU A 679 -8.21 -13.51 20.25
N VAL A 680 -9.50 -13.74 20.52
CA VAL A 680 -9.90 -14.94 21.26
C VAL A 680 -9.71 -16.17 20.35
N ALA A 681 -9.27 -17.29 20.95
CA ALA A 681 -8.85 -18.48 20.18
C ALA A 681 -9.90 -19.01 19.20
N ALA A 682 -11.19 -18.91 19.52
CA ALA A 682 -12.28 -19.33 18.63
C ALA A 682 -12.41 -18.46 17.37
N ARG A 683 -11.78 -17.30 17.31
CA ARG A 683 -11.82 -16.38 16.18
C ARG A 683 -10.66 -16.55 15.19
N TYR A 684 -9.67 -17.37 15.50
CA TYR A 684 -8.55 -17.60 14.58
C TYR A 684 -9.01 -18.25 13.26
N GLY A 685 -10.12 -19.01 13.28
CA GLY A 685 -10.60 -19.71 12.08
C GLY A 685 -9.58 -20.75 11.61
N GLN A 686 -9.09 -20.57 10.40
CA GLN A 686 -8.06 -21.43 9.82
C GLN A 686 -6.61 -20.92 10.07
N TYR A 687 -6.45 -19.73 10.64
CA TYR A 687 -5.13 -19.16 10.92
C TYR A 687 -4.54 -19.78 12.18
N VAL A 688 -3.27 -20.24 12.09
CA VAL A 688 -2.55 -20.82 13.22
C VAL A 688 -2.04 -19.73 14.16
N ASP A 689 -1.45 -18.68 13.59
CA ASP A 689 -0.92 -17.52 14.30
C ASP A 689 -1.11 -16.24 13.45
N PRO A 690 -2.13 -15.42 13.74
CA PRO A 690 -2.40 -14.22 12.95
C PRO A 690 -1.29 -13.16 12.99
N LEU A 691 -0.48 -13.12 14.07
CA LEU A 691 0.63 -12.18 14.20
C LEU A 691 2.00 -12.89 14.14
N TRP A 692 2.11 -14.01 13.43
CA TRP A 692 3.36 -14.71 13.27
C TRP A 692 4.53 -13.79 12.92
N GLY A 693 5.64 -13.94 13.67
CA GLY A 693 6.87 -13.19 13.43
C GLY A 693 6.86 -11.74 13.97
N ILE A 694 5.77 -11.28 14.55
CA ILE A 694 5.63 -9.95 15.18
C ILE A 694 5.88 -10.11 16.70
N PRO A 695 6.87 -9.43 17.29
CA PRO A 695 7.13 -9.52 18.72
C PRO A 695 5.94 -9.01 19.57
N ALA A 696 5.68 -9.65 20.70
CA ALA A 696 4.60 -9.24 21.60
C ALA A 696 4.88 -7.92 22.30
N LEU A 697 3.86 -7.09 22.49
CA LEU A 697 3.85 -5.96 23.42
C LEU A 697 3.79 -6.45 24.87
N ASP A 698 4.54 -5.81 25.77
CA ASP A 698 4.35 -6.03 27.20
C ASP A 698 3.08 -5.30 27.68
N PRO A 699 2.04 -6.01 28.11
CA PRO A 699 0.80 -5.36 28.56
C PRO A 699 0.98 -4.51 29.82
N ALA A 700 2.07 -4.67 30.57
CA ALA A 700 2.34 -3.92 31.78
C ALA A 700 3.17 -2.65 31.57
N ALA A 701 3.73 -2.43 30.35
CA ALA A 701 4.61 -1.32 30.07
C ALA A 701 4.28 -0.62 28.76
N PRO A 702 4.28 0.73 28.70
CA PRO A 702 4.19 1.47 27.46
C PRO A 702 5.39 1.16 26.55
N TRP A 703 5.13 1.06 25.25
CA TRP A 703 6.16 0.77 24.23
C TRP A 703 6.50 2.04 23.42
N ALA A 704 7.75 2.47 23.52
CA ALA A 704 8.26 3.62 22.77
C ALA A 704 8.77 3.17 21.37
N GLY A 705 7.90 2.59 20.58
CA GLY A 705 8.18 2.07 19.24
C GLY A 705 6.87 1.95 18.47
N SER A 706 6.91 1.22 17.37
CA SER A 706 5.73 0.98 16.53
C SER A 706 4.94 -0.24 17.03
N GLY A 707 3.62 -0.20 16.84
CA GLY A 707 2.76 -1.28 17.30
C GLY A 707 1.61 -1.61 16.36
N ILE A 708 1.13 -2.85 16.44
CA ILE A 708 -0.08 -3.31 15.74
C ILE A 708 -1.09 -3.88 16.73
N THR A 709 -2.36 -3.56 16.51
CA THR A 709 -3.48 -4.03 17.33
C THR A 709 -4.63 -4.45 16.41
N LEU A 710 -5.13 -5.68 16.59
CA LEU A 710 -6.32 -6.16 15.89
C LEU A 710 -7.57 -5.82 16.70
N PHE A 711 -8.61 -5.34 16.03
CA PHE A 711 -9.93 -5.07 16.59
C PHE A 711 -10.95 -6.03 15.99
N ASP A 712 -11.50 -6.92 16.82
CA ASP A 712 -12.45 -7.93 16.38
C ASP A 712 -13.90 -7.48 16.67
N SER A 713 -14.72 -7.49 15.63
CA SER A 713 -16.15 -7.16 15.71
C SER A 713 -17.03 -8.37 16.05
N GLY A 714 -16.45 -9.55 16.27
CA GLY A 714 -17.15 -10.80 16.57
C GLY A 714 -17.66 -11.52 15.33
N PRO A 715 -18.32 -12.66 15.50
CA PRO A 715 -18.77 -13.51 14.40
C PRO A 715 -19.93 -12.90 13.60
N ALA A 716 -19.96 -13.17 12.31
CA ALA A 716 -20.99 -12.68 11.37
C ALA A 716 -22.43 -13.08 11.77
N SER A 717 -22.56 -14.18 12.50
CA SER A 717 -23.87 -14.69 12.96
C SER A 717 -24.46 -13.90 14.12
N TYR A 718 -23.72 -13.02 14.76
CA TYR A 718 -24.13 -12.29 15.97
C TYR A 718 -24.39 -10.81 15.68
N THR A 719 -25.66 -10.39 15.84
CA THR A 719 -26.11 -9.00 15.68
C THR A 719 -26.42 -8.37 17.03
N ARG A 720 -25.99 -7.12 17.24
CA ARG A 720 -26.13 -6.40 18.49
C ARG A 720 -26.35 -4.91 18.35
N SER A 721 -26.94 -4.30 19.38
CA SER A 721 -26.97 -2.84 19.49
C SER A 721 -25.65 -2.34 20.08
N VAL A 722 -25.06 -1.37 19.45
CA VAL A 722 -23.74 -0.79 19.79
C VAL A 722 -23.95 0.55 20.50
N PRO A 723 -23.26 0.79 21.63
CA PRO A 723 -23.33 2.09 22.31
C PRO A 723 -22.77 3.24 21.44
N GLU A 724 -23.27 4.46 21.65
CA GLU A 724 -22.77 5.67 21.00
C GLU A 724 -21.26 5.88 21.21
N THR A 725 -20.72 5.43 22.34
CA THR A 725 -19.29 5.50 22.65
C THR A 725 -18.44 4.59 21.78
N ASP A 726 -19.05 3.64 21.09
CA ASP A 726 -18.39 2.66 20.21
C ASP A 726 -18.98 2.69 18.79
N GLY A 727 -19.54 3.80 18.39
CA GLY A 727 -20.08 4.07 17.06
C GLY A 727 -21.60 4.14 16.96
N GLY A 728 -22.32 3.52 17.87
CA GLY A 728 -23.80 3.48 17.90
C GLY A 728 -24.40 2.63 16.80
N GLY A 729 -25.69 2.35 16.88
CA GLY A 729 -26.44 1.59 15.85
C GLY A 729 -26.59 0.11 16.15
N THR A 730 -26.96 -0.65 15.13
CA THR A 730 -27.06 -2.11 15.19
C THR A 730 -26.08 -2.69 14.19
N HIS A 731 -25.16 -3.51 14.65
CA HIS A 731 -24.11 -4.10 13.85
C HIS A 731 -24.08 -5.62 14.01
N SER A 732 -23.65 -6.31 12.96
CA SER A 732 -23.22 -7.71 13.03
C SER A 732 -21.68 -7.77 13.03
N GLY A 733 -21.15 -8.95 13.33
CA GLY A 733 -19.70 -9.17 13.16
C GLY A 733 -19.37 -9.61 11.74
N THR A 734 -18.14 -10.07 11.56
CA THR A 734 -17.62 -10.60 10.30
C THR A 734 -16.92 -11.93 10.51
N ASN A 735 -16.74 -12.70 9.45
CA ASN A 735 -15.89 -13.90 9.49
C ASN A 735 -14.39 -13.55 9.41
N PRO A 736 -13.51 -14.48 9.81
CA PRO A 736 -12.07 -14.34 9.56
C PRO A 736 -11.77 -14.06 8.08
N PRO A 737 -10.60 -13.43 7.77
CA PRO A 737 -10.20 -13.20 6.39
C PRO A 737 -10.20 -14.49 5.55
N PRO A 738 -10.58 -14.46 4.26
CA PRO A 738 -10.37 -15.59 3.36
C PRO A 738 -8.87 -15.94 3.24
N ALA A 739 -8.58 -17.24 3.05
CA ALA A 739 -7.21 -17.68 2.79
C ALA A 739 -6.81 -17.58 1.32
N ALA A 740 -7.73 -17.26 0.45
CA ALA A 740 -7.52 -17.08 -0.99
C ALA A 740 -7.54 -15.58 -1.34
N ASP A 741 -7.09 -15.26 -2.54
CA ASP A 741 -7.05 -13.92 -3.11
C ASP A 741 -8.43 -13.40 -3.54
N VAL A 742 -9.37 -13.46 -2.62
CA VAL A 742 -10.76 -13.00 -2.81
C VAL A 742 -11.19 -12.07 -1.66
N PRO A 743 -12.10 -11.12 -1.90
CA PRO A 743 -12.61 -10.26 -0.84
C PRO A 743 -13.37 -11.05 0.24
N ASN A 744 -13.22 -10.64 1.50
CA ASN A 744 -14.18 -11.03 2.52
C ASN A 744 -15.53 -10.36 2.24
N ARG A 745 -16.61 -11.13 2.25
CA ARG A 745 -17.99 -10.64 2.06
C ARG A 745 -18.95 -11.22 3.08
N SER A 746 -18.43 -11.76 4.16
CA SER A 746 -19.22 -12.51 5.13
C SER A 746 -19.48 -11.70 6.39
N GLY A 747 -20.71 -11.34 6.60
CA GLY A 747 -21.15 -10.50 7.70
C GLY A 747 -21.15 -9.02 7.31
N GLU A 748 -20.99 -8.16 8.30
CA GLU A 748 -20.84 -6.72 8.10
C GLU A 748 -19.37 -6.35 8.01
N ASP A 749 -19.04 -5.41 7.13
CA ASP A 749 -17.68 -4.93 6.98
C ASP A 749 -17.20 -4.16 8.21
N PRO A 750 -16.18 -4.64 8.95
CA PRO A 750 -15.73 -4.03 10.18
C PRO A 750 -14.77 -2.84 9.95
N HIS A 751 -14.56 -2.44 8.72
CA HIS A 751 -13.58 -1.44 8.30
C HIS A 751 -13.64 -0.11 9.10
N GLU A 752 -14.84 0.29 9.51
CA GLU A 752 -15.06 1.48 10.33
C GLU A 752 -14.83 1.28 11.84
N ALA A 753 -14.78 0.04 12.29
CA ALA A 753 -14.91 -0.29 13.69
C ALA A 753 -13.72 0.20 14.55
N PRO A 754 -12.44 0.07 14.17
CA PRO A 754 -11.32 0.50 15.02
C PRO A 754 -11.34 1.99 15.38
N ARG A 755 -11.63 2.88 14.42
CA ARG A 755 -11.64 4.34 14.68
C ARG A 755 -12.82 4.80 15.53
N ARG A 756 -13.86 3.96 15.67
CA ARG A 756 -15.03 4.21 16.50
C ARG A 756 -14.88 3.61 17.89
N ALA A 757 -14.04 2.58 18.04
CA ALA A 757 -13.80 1.88 19.29
C ALA A 757 -13.15 2.83 20.33
N TYR A 758 -13.77 2.94 21.51
CA TYR A 758 -13.27 3.80 22.59
C TYR A 758 -11.82 3.46 22.97
N CYS A 759 -11.49 2.18 23.05
CA CYS A 759 -10.13 1.74 23.37
C CYS A 759 -9.13 2.11 22.27
N GLY A 760 -9.54 2.11 21.00
CA GLY A 760 -8.74 2.58 19.88
C GLY A 760 -8.46 4.08 19.96
N GLN A 761 -9.46 4.88 20.36
CA GLN A 761 -9.29 6.32 20.58
C GLN A 761 -8.34 6.63 21.75
N LEU A 762 -8.44 5.90 22.87
CA LEU A 762 -7.50 6.03 23.98
C LEU A 762 -6.07 5.64 23.60
N GLN A 763 -5.90 4.63 22.78
CA GLN A 763 -4.59 4.21 22.28
C GLN A 763 -3.98 5.30 21.38
N LYS A 764 -4.77 5.88 20.44
CA LYS A 764 -4.37 7.03 19.63
C LYS A 764 -4.02 8.25 20.50
N ASP A 765 -4.81 8.53 21.54
CA ASP A 765 -4.56 9.64 22.45
C ASP A 765 -3.19 9.57 23.15
N ALA A 766 -2.84 8.38 23.62
CA ALA A 766 -1.53 8.14 24.23
C ALA A 766 -0.38 8.20 23.22
N PHE A 767 -0.61 7.80 21.98
CA PHE A 767 0.39 7.69 20.96
C PHE A 767 0.63 9.02 20.20
N LEU A 768 -0.41 9.77 19.89
CA LEU A 768 -0.32 11.06 19.19
C LEU A 768 0.01 12.18 20.19
N ALA A 769 1.15 12.08 20.83
CA ALA A 769 1.66 13.02 21.81
C ALA A 769 3.18 13.17 21.68
N VAL A 770 3.73 14.30 22.10
CA VAL A 770 5.20 14.47 22.14
C VAL A 770 5.81 13.43 23.08
N GLY A 771 6.63 12.53 22.51
CA GLY A 771 7.12 11.34 23.21
C GLY A 771 6.04 10.30 23.44
N GLY A 772 5.05 10.24 22.54
CA GLY A 772 3.95 9.29 22.59
C GLY A 772 4.41 7.83 22.56
N VAL A 773 3.58 6.95 23.06
CA VAL A 773 3.89 5.53 23.28
C VAL A 773 2.69 4.67 22.89
N VAL A 774 2.95 3.47 22.44
CA VAL A 774 1.91 2.45 22.28
C VAL A 774 1.53 1.91 23.67
N THR A 775 0.25 1.97 23.96
CA THR A 775 -0.33 1.46 25.21
C THR A 775 -1.40 0.43 24.91
N LEU A 776 -1.74 -0.41 25.86
CA LEU A 776 -2.85 -1.34 25.79
C LEU A 776 -3.95 -0.92 26.77
N PRO A 777 -4.80 0.10 26.45
CA PRO A 777 -5.87 0.56 27.32
C PRO A 777 -6.97 -0.49 27.49
N CYS A 778 -8.00 -0.19 28.27
CA CYS A 778 -9.19 -1.04 28.49
C CYS A 778 -8.89 -2.45 29.05
N GLY A 779 -7.80 -2.62 29.75
CA GLY A 779 -7.46 -3.90 30.40
C GLY A 779 -6.62 -4.85 29.54
N GLY A 780 -6.16 -4.40 28.39
CA GLY A 780 -5.26 -5.16 27.51
C GLY A 780 -5.99 -5.87 26.36
N SER A 781 -5.24 -6.73 25.69
CA SER A 781 -5.65 -7.53 24.53
C SER A 781 -6.40 -8.81 24.97
N PRO A 782 -7.27 -9.40 24.11
CA PRO A 782 -7.63 -8.95 22.76
C PRO A 782 -8.57 -7.73 22.77
N TYR A 783 -8.54 -6.96 21.67
CA TYR A 783 -9.43 -5.82 21.53
C TYR A 783 -10.69 -6.15 20.74
N PHE A 784 -11.79 -5.54 21.16
CA PHE A 784 -13.10 -5.70 20.56
C PHE A 784 -13.62 -4.37 20.04
N SER A 785 -14.46 -4.46 19.03
CA SER A 785 -15.14 -3.32 18.44
C SER A 785 -16.64 -3.58 18.33
N TRP A 786 -17.41 -2.53 18.09
CA TRP A 786 -18.87 -2.57 18.03
C TRP A 786 -19.51 -3.24 19.26
N GLY A 787 -18.92 -3.04 20.44
CA GLY A 787 -19.46 -3.55 21.68
C GLY A 787 -19.49 -5.07 21.83
N TRP A 788 -18.69 -5.82 21.06
CA TRP A 788 -18.57 -7.26 21.25
C TRP A 788 -17.83 -7.57 22.56
N ASP A 789 -18.24 -8.61 23.24
CA ASP A 789 -17.73 -9.00 24.57
C ASP A 789 -16.64 -10.10 24.52
N GLY A 790 -16.27 -10.56 23.31
CA GLY A 790 -15.31 -11.63 23.12
C GLY A 790 -15.86 -13.05 23.33
N VAL A 791 -17.11 -13.21 23.67
CA VAL A 791 -17.71 -14.50 24.03
C VAL A 791 -19.02 -14.78 23.30
N THR A 792 -19.93 -13.81 23.26
CA THR A 792 -21.29 -14.02 22.75
C THR A 792 -21.31 -14.26 21.25
N GLY A 793 -21.99 -15.33 20.82
CA GLY A 793 -22.14 -15.65 19.40
C GLY A 793 -21.05 -16.57 18.82
N LEU A 794 -20.05 -16.96 19.63
CA LEU A 794 -19.01 -17.90 19.22
C LEU A 794 -19.57 -19.30 18.92
#